data_28c76a3d93544e99f14d6aa67314c5d9
#
_entry.id   28c76a3d93544e99f14d6aa67314c5d9
#
_cell.length_a   1.000
_cell.length_b   1.000
_cell.length_c   1.000
_cell.angle_alpha   90.00
_cell.angle_beta   90.00
_cell.angle_gamma   90.00
#
_symmetry.space_group_name_H-M   'P 1'
#
loop_
_entity.id
_entity.type
_entity.pdbx_description
1 polymer ?
#
loop_
_entity_poly.entity_id
_entity_poly.type
_entity_poly.pdbx_seq_one_letter_code
_entity_poly.pdbx_strand_id
1 'polypeptide(L)'
;MANANKYDVSKQITPSNIPKISVSNANINWRPYLDEMKSSNRVELFECYQDNYDFDGSIILSPYDLSASGEFYYDNALFASDYFVFQSADFTADSSLFILFENDGVDKVLIGRHLFSTLDVDEGFGSFETFTDSGGVELRKNMYELQFDLMEWDRSNQSTYFTQYGDDNGTLLSLDPCQDSLKLSASSGQYDLLNYELNVNGVSQILMSLATVIPDSSHVHILANGEIDFLENASFSVESKTATQYDFYNADLYIHDANNFSGKATFDYVDLEGINQAIDFSNLVMNNQVLNGKSFIEETDSFYLNPYYSFKGNVIIDSSKDYLLFEGETRIHLSCDKLNRSWIPFNSYVDPDNVIIDLKTDKKRTKKKPLYSGILLGANGYYPSVLGHSKKIKDFELIGAGGYVNYDEYDRAYVIASKKKIKDRSTFGDITFYYPDECTLYSEGEINLGEHSGLLNVEAFGFLLSDMNKQILSGTIDLSLDFLLHHKVVNMIFAAIYNSTLTEVVDQSSILHQEMLEHQLGRRLLRKYNLKKANGKRFIPSSFEHTFYFPQLNMNWNPSTSSFISDFELSINNIDGHKIDLIVPGVLEIQPSLSGDKINLYIEVSPGQYYFFTYQNGIMNIYSSDKEFNTLVSNLPNRLKKQRGKRKEGGFRYDLGNIKSLNKFLNRIKW
;
A
#
# COMPACT_ATOMS: atom_id res chain seq x y z
N MET A 1 53.46 -28.35 -61.07
CA MET A 1 52.07 -28.88 -61.03
C MET A 1 51.97 -29.95 -62.07
N ALA A 2 51.49 -31.12 -61.69
CA ALA A 2 51.17 -32.20 -62.62
C ALA A 2 49.65 -32.48 -62.56
N ASN A 3 49.08 -32.87 -63.68
CA ASN A 3 47.71 -33.34 -63.77
C ASN A 3 47.70 -34.86 -63.67
N ALA A 4 46.94 -35.44 -62.72
CA ALA A 4 46.76 -36.89 -62.63
C ALA A 4 45.32 -37.23 -62.99
N ASN A 5 45.17 -38.29 -63.83
CA ASN A 5 43.83 -38.78 -64.22
C ASN A 5 43.14 -39.55 -63.06
N LYS A 6 43.91 -40.00 -62.07
CA LYS A 6 43.41 -40.65 -60.89
C LYS A 6 44.40 -40.36 -59.71
N TYR A 7 43.88 -39.98 -58.54
CA TYR A 7 44.60 -39.91 -57.28
C TYR A 7 43.93 -40.84 -56.32
N ASP A 8 44.68 -41.73 -55.70
CA ASP A 8 44.16 -42.74 -54.76
C ASP A 8 45.20 -42.94 -53.64
N VAL A 9 44.77 -42.68 -52.42
CA VAL A 9 45.54 -42.97 -51.21
C VAL A 9 44.88 -44.14 -50.52
N SER A 10 45.47 -45.31 -50.57
CA SER A 10 44.93 -46.52 -49.99
C SER A 10 45.79 -47.05 -48.86
N LYS A 11 45.20 -47.86 -47.97
CA LYS A 11 45.72 -48.47 -46.76
C LYS A 11 47.04 -49.28 -46.86
N GLN A 12 47.75 -49.26 -47.95
CA GLN A 12 48.91 -50.10 -48.17
C GLN A 12 50.25 -49.58 -47.62
N ILE A 13 50.25 -48.39 -46.98
CA ILE A 13 51.42 -47.80 -46.36
C ILE A 13 51.25 -47.95 -44.82
N THR A 14 52.06 -48.74 -44.16
CA THR A 14 52.05 -48.97 -42.72
C THR A 14 52.85 -47.92 -41.96
N PRO A 15 52.31 -47.43 -40.79
CA PRO A 15 51.00 -47.73 -40.20
C PRO A 15 49.91 -46.87 -40.82
N SER A 16 48.92 -47.54 -41.38
CA SER A 16 47.81 -46.87 -42.08
C SER A 16 46.82 -46.33 -41.06
N ASN A 17 47.09 -45.17 -40.50
CA ASN A 17 46.13 -44.42 -39.66
C ASN A 17 45.37 -43.35 -40.45
N ILE A 18 45.28 -43.53 -41.77
CA ILE A 18 44.60 -42.62 -42.71
C ILE A 18 43.51 -43.30 -43.48
N PRO A 19 42.37 -42.63 -43.79
CA PRO A 19 41.29 -43.22 -44.57
C PRO A 19 41.69 -43.43 -46.06
N LYS A 20 40.94 -44.28 -46.78
CA LYS A 20 40.96 -44.28 -48.26
C LYS A 20 40.37 -42.96 -48.76
N ILE A 21 41.13 -42.29 -49.62
CA ILE A 21 40.64 -41.09 -50.36
C ILE A 21 40.96 -41.26 -51.82
N SER A 22 40.00 -40.99 -52.69
CA SER A 22 40.18 -41.05 -54.13
C SER A 22 39.49 -39.88 -54.84
N VAL A 23 40.03 -39.50 -56.00
CA VAL A 23 39.40 -38.51 -56.87
C VAL A 23 39.90 -38.71 -58.30
N SER A 24 39.00 -38.48 -59.24
CA SER A 24 39.36 -38.43 -60.67
C SER A 24 39.75 -36.99 -61.03
N ASN A 25 40.83 -36.81 -61.81
CA ASN A 25 41.31 -35.52 -62.31
C ASN A 25 41.73 -34.50 -61.25
N ALA A 26 42.75 -34.86 -60.44
CA ALA A 26 43.33 -33.95 -59.45
C ALA A 26 44.51 -33.10 -59.98
N ASN A 27 44.70 -31.93 -59.37
CA ASN A 27 45.93 -31.17 -59.46
C ASN A 27 46.87 -31.65 -58.36
N ILE A 28 48.07 -32.09 -58.72
CA ILE A 28 49.05 -32.55 -57.75
C ILE A 28 50.24 -31.62 -57.71
N ASN A 29 50.72 -31.26 -56.52
CA ASN A 29 51.92 -30.47 -56.27
C ASN A 29 52.79 -31.19 -55.25
N TRP A 30 53.83 -31.78 -55.68
CA TRP A 30 54.83 -32.44 -54.84
C TRP A 30 55.88 -31.47 -54.34
N ARG A 31 56.14 -31.45 -53.01
CA ARG A 31 57.10 -30.60 -52.33
C ARG A 31 58.20 -31.48 -51.67
N PRO A 32 59.22 -31.85 -52.47
CA PRO A 32 60.19 -32.87 -52.03
C PRO A 32 61.03 -32.48 -50.82
N TYR A 33 61.24 -31.21 -50.55
CA TYR A 33 62.02 -30.75 -49.42
C TYR A 33 61.19 -30.73 -48.09
N LEU A 34 59.90 -30.76 -48.18
CA LEU A 34 58.93 -30.84 -47.04
C LEU A 34 58.40 -32.26 -46.91
N ASP A 35 58.70 -33.16 -47.84
CA ASP A 35 58.14 -34.49 -48.00
C ASP A 35 56.61 -34.50 -47.98
N GLU A 36 56.03 -33.49 -48.66
CA GLU A 36 54.61 -33.24 -48.72
C GLU A 36 54.06 -33.40 -50.17
N MET A 37 52.89 -33.97 -50.29
CA MET A 37 52.14 -33.98 -51.54
C MET A 37 50.78 -33.29 -51.34
N LYS A 38 50.61 -32.12 -51.98
CA LYS A 38 49.35 -31.40 -51.99
C LYS A 38 48.55 -31.72 -53.22
N SER A 39 47.31 -32.16 -53.00
CA SER A 39 46.33 -32.49 -54.04
C SER A 39 45.12 -31.61 -53.95
N SER A 40 44.51 -31.18 -55.02
CA SER A 40 43.26 -30.46 -55.07
C SER A 40 42.34 -31.00 -56.16
N ASN A 41 41.08 -31.10 -55.92
CA ASN A 41 40.09 -31.48 -56.91
C ASN A 41 39.92 -30.37 -57.97
N ARG A 42 39.32 -30.76 -59.11
CA ARG A 42 39.06 -29.83 -60.22
C ARG A 42 37.57 -29.71 -60.54
N VAL A 43 36.92 -30.83 -60.74
CA VAL A 43 35.51 -30.94 -61.15
C VAL A 43 34.77 -31.92 -60.27
N GLU A 44 35.37 -33.07 -59.97
CA GLU A 44 34.80 -34.08 -59.11
C GLU A 44 35.36 -33.91 -57.68
N LEU A 45 34.57 -34.25 -56.70
CA LEU A 45 34.93 -34.17 -55.28
C LEU A 45 35.85 -35.34 -54.92
N PHE A 46 36.61 -35.21 -53.81
CA PHE A 46 37.31 -36.33 -53.24
C PHE A 46 36.27 -37.27 -52.60
N GLU A 47 36.32 -38.56 -52.94
CA GLU A 47 35.60 -39.64 -52.27
C GLU A 47 36.43 -40.12 -51.07
N CYS A 48 35.86 -39.98 -49.84
CA CYS A 48 36.56 -40.28 -48.57
C CYS A 48 35.88 -41.48 -47.87
N TYR A 49 36.61 -42.14 -46.93
CA TYR A 49 36.11 -43.21 -46.07
C TYR A 49 35.39 -44.31 -46.85
N GLN A 50 36.11 -44.97 -47.74
CA GLN A 50 35.60 -46.09 -48.60
C GLN A 50 34.54 -45.64 -49.62
N ASP A 51 34.70 -44.43 -50.16
CA ASP A 51 33.85 -43.83 -51.17
C ASP A 51 32.42 -43.54 -50.70
N ASN A 52 32.26 -43.32 -49.38
CA ASN A 52 30.95 -43.03 -48.76
C ASN A 52 30.63 -41.55 -48.63
N TYR A 53 31.67 -40.68 -48.52
CA TYR A 53 31.51 -39.24 -48.23
C TYR A 53 32.36 -38.39 -49.14
N ASP A 54 31.91 -37.18 -49.40
CA ASP A 54 32.52 -36.25 -50.33
C ASP A 54 33.34 -35.13 -49.63
N PHE A 55 34.45 -34.72 -50.22
CA PHE A 55 35.24 -33.58 -49.78
C PHE A 55 35.60 -32.66 -50.94
N ASP A 56 35.32 -31.36 -50.79
CA ASP A 56 35.70 -30.32 -51.75
C ASP A 56 36.83 -29.46 -51.15
N GLY A 57 38.01 -29.48 -51.78
CA GLY A 57 39.10 -28.69 -51.23
C GLY A 57 40.49 -29.16 -51.66
N SER A 58 41.44 -29.01 -50.75
CA SER A 58 42.80 -29.47 -50.95
C SER A 58 43.30 -30.35 -49.82
N ILE A 59 44.00 -31.45 -50.15
CA ILE A 59 44.51 -32.43 -49.22
C ILE A 59 46.03 -32.39 -49.29
N ILE A 60 46.69 -32.50 -48.15
CA ILE A 60 48.13 -32.59 -48.00
C ILE A 60 48.45 -33.92 -47.32
N LEU A 61 49.14 -34.78 -48.06
CA LEU A 61 49.69 -36.02 -47.50
C LEU A 61 51.12 -35.73 -47.07
N SER A 62 51.43 -35.95 -45.78
CA SER A 62 52.74 -35.91 -45.18
C SER A 62 53.16 -37.27 -44.63
N PRO A 63 54.41 -37.50 -44.18
CA PRO A 63 54.81 -38.73 -43.52
C PRO A 63 54.13 -38.93 -42.15
N TYR A 64 53.51 -37.88 -41.59
CA TYR A 64 52.98 -37.87 -40.25
C TYR A 64 51.44 -37.92 -40.22
N ASP A 65 50.80 -37.24 -41.18
CA ASP A 65 49.38 -37.03 -41.19
C ASP A 65 48.81 -36.85 -42.63
N LEU A 66 47.49 -36.90 -42.71
CA LEU A 66 46.72 -36.47 -43.86
C LEU A 66 45.86 -35.28 -43.47
N SER A 67 46.33 -34.08 -43.79
CA SER A 67 45.65 -32.85 -43.50
C SER A 67 44.91 -32.28 -44.72
N ALA A 68 43.92 -31.44 -44.50
CA ALA A 68 43.12 -30.87 -45.57
C ALA A 68 42.59 -29.48 -45.20
N SER A 69 42.15 -28.74 -46.25
CA SER A 69 41.35 -27.53 -46.09
C SER A 69 40.26 -27.51 -47.15
N GLY A 70 39.01 -27.22 -46.71
CA GLY A 70 37.85 -27.27 -47.60
C GLY A 70 36.55 -27.62 -46.85
N GLU A 71 35.67 -28.32 -47.57
CA GLU A 71 34.33 -28.70 -47.10
C GLU A 71 34.16 -30.21 -47.13
N PHE A 72 33.80 -30.81 -46.01
CA PHE A 72 33.51 -32.22 -45.86
C PHE A 72 32.00 -32.44 -45.70
N TYR A 73 31.41 -33.22 -46.58
CA TYR A 73 29.99 -33.54 -46.65
C TYR A 73 29.75 -34.94 -46.03
N TYR A 74 29.02 -34.95 -44.95
CA TYR A 74 28.66 -36.14 -44.20
C TYR A 74 27.14 -36.26 -44.06
N ASP A 75 26.52 -37.07 -44.91
CA ASP A 75 25.06 -37.18 -45.04
C ASP A 75 24.37 -35.79 -45.18
N ASN A 76 23.61 -35.41 -44.16
CA ASN A 76 22.95 -34.11 -44.05
C ASN A 76 23.76 -33.06 -43.25
N ALA A 77 25.05 -33.34 -43.01
CA ALA A 77 25.95 -32.41 -42.30
C ALA A 77 27.08 -31.92 -43.19
N LEU A 78 27.47 -30.65 -43.00
CA LEU A 78 28.61 -30.01 -43.65
C LEU A 78 29.60 -29.53 -42.57
N PHE A 79 30.88 -29.93 -42.74
CA PHE A 79 32.00 -29.39 -41.99
C PHE A 79 32.89 -28.58 -42.95
N ALA A 80 33.21 -27.33 -42.60
CA ALA A 80 34.14 -26.49 -43.34
C ALA A 80 35.23 -25.98 -42.42
N SER A 81 36.52 -26.18 -42.81
CA SER A 81 37.66 -25.74 -42.05
C SER A 81 38.87 -25.47 -42.95
N ASP A 82 39.75 -24.60 -42.50
CA ASP A 82 41.05 -24.39 -43.11
C ASP A 82 42.06 -25.47 -42.72
N TYR A 83 41.76 -26.26 -41.67
CA TYR A 83 42.64 -27.31 -41.19
C TYR A 83 41.87 -28.51 -40.66
N PHE A 84 41.86 -29.57 -41.46
CA PHE A 84 41.40 -30.95 -41.10
C PHE A 84 42.60 -31.83 -40.88
N VAL A 85 42.49 -32.81 -39.97
CA VAL A 85 43.37 -33.97 -39.85
C VAL A 85 42.55 -35.23 -39.92
N PHE A 86 42.68 -36.01 -41.03
CA PHE A 86 41.94 -37.23 -41.26
C PHE A 86 42.65 -38.45 -40.69
N GLN A 87 41.94 -39.28 -39.96
CA GLN A 87 42.39 -40.57 -39.42
C GLN A 87 41.51 -41.70 -40.04
N SER A 88 41.81 -42.96 -39.69
CA SER A 88 41.20 -44.11 -40.34
C SER A 88 39.68 -44.21 -40.19
N ALA A 89 39.13 -43.73 -39.05
CA ALA A 89 37.73 -43.81 -38.70
C ALA A 89 37.14 -42.44 -38.27
N ASP A 90 38.01 -41.48 -38.04
CA ASP A 90 37.63 -40.15 -37.53
C ASP A 90 38.41 -39.02 -38.21
N PHE A 91 37.98 -37.81 -37.98
CA PHE A 91 38.76 -36.59 -38.26
C PHE A 91 38.60 -35.54 -37.18
N THR A 92 39.59 -34.64 -37.13
CA THR A 92 39.48 -33.37 -36.41
C THR A 92 39.53 -32.20 -37.31
N ALA A 93 38.81 -31.13 -36.95
CA ALA A 93 38.81 -29.87 -37.72
C ALA A 93 38.92 -28.67 -36.81
N ASP A 94 39.93 -27.81 -37.03
CA ASP A 94 40.17 -26.64 -36.19
C ASP A 94 39.40 -25.43 -36.74
N SER A 95 38.88 -24.60 -35.82
CA SER A 95 38.08 -23.39 -36.15
C SER A 95 37.01 -23.65 -37.22
N SER A 96 36.32 -24.76 -37.12
CA SER A 96 35.38 -25.25 -38.13
C SER A 96 34.03 -24.54 -38.08
N LEU A 97 33.39 -24.53 -39.26
CA LEU A 97 31.96 -24.30 -39.44
C LEU A 97 31.28 -25.65 -39.51
N PHE A 98 30.30 -25.92 -38.70
CA PHE A 98 29.42 -27.09 -38.74
C PHE A 98 28.01 -26.69 -39.11
N ILE A 99 27.41 -27.30 -40.11
CA ILE A 99 26.03 -27.05 -40.51
C ILE A 99 25.29 -28.40 -40.61
N LEU A 100 24.18 -28.49 -39.89
CA LEU A 100 23.26 -29.60 -40.00
C LEU A 100 22.03 -29.16 -40.79
N PHE A 101 21.69 -29.90 -41.82
CA PHE A 101 20.52 -29.66 -42.68
C PHE A 101 19.37 -30.60 -42.32
N GLU A 102 18.16 -30.24 -42.71
CA GLU A 102 17.05 -31.19 -42.75
C GLU A 102 17.32 -32.34 -43.74
N ASN A 103 16.51 -33.40 -43.68
CA ASN A 103 16.63 -34.55 -44.56
C ASN A 103 16.44 -34.20 -46.05
N ASP A 104 15.89 -33.04 -46.36
CA ASP A 104 15.76 -32.52 -47.74
C ASP A 104 17.07 -31.86 -48.25
N GLY A 105 18.04 -31.66 -47.39
CA GLY A 105 19.34 -31.08 -47.69
C GLY A 105 19.34 -29.57 -48.00
N VAL A 106 18.23 -28.87 -47.77
CA VAL A 106 18.08 -27.45 -48.11
C VAL A 106 18.04 -26.56 -46.87
N ASP A 107 17.15 -26.83 -45.95
CA ASP A 107 16.93 -26.01 -44.77
C ASP A 107 17.96 -26.36 -43.66
N LYS A 108 18.57 -25.31 -43.09
CA LYS A 108 19.53 -25.46 -42.01
C LYS A 108 18.82 -25.58 -40.67
N VAL A 109 19.14 -26.60 -39.90
CA VAL A 109 18.60 -26.88 -38.55
C VAL A 109 19.51 -26.25 -37.51
N LEU A 110 20.84 -26.48 -37.63
CA LEU A 110 21.85 -26.04 -36.67
C LEU A 110 23.08 -25.50 -37.42
N ILE A 111 23.66 -24.43 -36.90
CA ILE A 111 24.91 -23.85 -37.41
C ILE A 111 25.86 -23.61 -36.22
N GLY A 112 26.98 -24.32 -36.19
CA GLY A 112 28.06 -24.09 -35.26
C GLY A 112 29.21 -23.34 -35.95
N ARG A 113 29.81 -22.33 -35.27
CA ARG A 113 30.90 -21.51 -35.83
C ARG A 113 32.07 -21.46 -34.87
N HIS A 114 33.28 -21.48 -35.46
CA HIS A 114 34.56 -21.40 -34.74
C HIS A 114 34.70 -22.54 -33.69
N LEU A 115 34.36 -23.76 -34.08
CA LEU A 115 34.39 -24.96 -33.25
C LEU A 115 35.64 -25.78 -33.51
N PHE A 116 36.21 -26.40 -32.50
CA PHE A 116 37.09 -27.54 -32.64
C PHE A 116 36.20 -28.78 -32.76
N SER A 117 36.15 -29.36 -33.96
CA SER A 117 35.26 -30.49 -34.26
C SER A 117 36.03 -31.80 -34.32
N THR A 118 35.48 -32.83 -33.72
CA THR A 118 35.89 -34.21 -33.91
C THR A 118 34.69 -35.02 -34.37
N LEU A 119 34.81 -35.79 -35.44
CA LEU A 119 33.74 -36.70 -35.91
C LEU A 119 34.27 -38.11 -35.99
N ASP A 120 33.62 -39.05 -35.31
CA ASP A 120 33.73 -40.47 -35.57
C ASP A 120 32.80 -40.80 -36.77
N VAL A 121 33.39 -41.11 -37.92
CA VAL A 121 32.65 -41.30 -39.18
C VAL A 121 31.89 -42.59 -39.21
N ASP A 122 32.41 -43.66 -38.53
CA ASP A 122 31.81 -44.98 -38.48
C ASP A 122 30.58 -45.03 -37.54
N GLU A 123 30.72 -44.39 -36.35
CA GLU A 123 29.64 -44.32 -35.36
C GLU A 123 28.65 -43.18 -35.61
N GLY A 124 29.05 -42.14 -36.35
CA GLY A 124 28.25 -40.94 -36.55
C GLY A 124 28.08 -40.08 -35.30
N PHE A 125 29.16 -39.97 -34.52
CA PHE A 125 29.20 -39.18 -33.30
C PHE A 125 30.16 -38.00 -33.47
N GLY A 126 29.65 -36.76 -33.31
CA GLY A 126 30.43 -35.54 -33.40
C GLY A 126 30.58 -34.88 -32.03
N SER A 127 31.80 -34.41 -31.72
CA SER A 127 32.12 -33.59 -30.54
C SER A 127 32.68 -32.25 -30.98
N PHE A 128 32.20 -31.17 -30.40
CA PHE A 128 32.50 -29.80 -30.81
C PHE A 128 32.79 -28.95 -29.56
N GLU A 129 34.01 -28.45 -29.47
CA GLU A 129 34.43 -27.58 -28.35
C GLU A 129 34.54 -26.11 -28.82
N THR A 130 34.11 -25.18 -27.97
CA THR A 130 34.23 -23.75 -28.20
C THR A 130 35.43 -23.20 -27.43
N PHE A 131 36.40 -22.58 -28.09
CA PHE A 131 37.60 -22.04 -27.46
C PHE A 131 37.63 -20.53 -27.31
N THR A 132 36.66 -19.83 -27.85
CA THR A 132 36.62 -18.37 -27.86
C THR A 132 35.24 -17.83 -27.62
N ASP A 133 35.18 -16.61 -27.08
CA ASP A 133 33.90 -15.86 -26.89
C ASP A 133 33.10 -15.64 -28.21
N SER A 134 33.73 -15.93 -29.36
CA SER A 134 33.10 -15.86 -30.67
C SER A 134 32.58 -17.18 -31.21
N GLY A 135 32.80 -18.29 -30.50
CA GLY A 135 32.26 -19.61 -30.81
C GLY A 135 30.83 -19.73 -30.29
N GLY A 136 29.91 -20.28 -31.09
CA GLY A 136 28.55 -20.50 -30.67
C GLY A 136 27.76 -21.35 -31.66
N VAL A 137 26.61 -21.81 -31.21
CA VAL A 137 25.70 -22.67 -31.98
C VAL A 137 24.36 -21.98 -32.14
N GLU A 138 23.94 -21.82 -33.36
CA GLU A 138 22.64 -21.25 -33.73
C GLU A 138 21.63 -22.38 -34.08
N LEU A 139 20.56 -22.49 -33.32
CA LEU A 139 19.41 -23.31 -33.58
C LEU A 139 18.42 -22.55 -34.50
N ARG A 140 18.41 -22.84 -35.77
CA ARG A 140 17.66 -22.06 -36.78
C ARG A 140 16.16 -22.17 -36.66
N LYS A 141 15.64 -23.36 -36.27
CA LYS A 141 14.20 -23.59 -36.12
C LYS A 141 13.62 -22.84 -34.89
N ASN A 142 14.32 -22.91 -33.79
CA ASN A 142 13.90 -22.26 -32.53
C ASN A 142 14.37 -20.79 -32.42
N MET A 143 15.23 -20.35 -33.34
CA MET A 143 15.81 -18.99 -33.32
C MET A 143 16.57 -18.69 -32.03
N TYR A 144 17.41 -19.62 -31.55
CA TYR A 144 18.28 -19.44 -30.38
C TYR A 144 19.75 -19.51 -30.75
N GLU A 145 20.56 -18.65 -30.14
CA GLU A 145 22.01 -18.75 -30.12
C GLU A 145 22.43 -19.34 -28.77
N LEU A 146 23.23 -20.41 -28.81
CA LEU A 146 23.71 -21.13 -27.64
C LEU A 146 25.22 -20.94 -27.53
N GLN A 147 25.68 -20.64 -26.31
CA GLN A 147 27.10 -20.55 -25.95
C GLN A 147 27.36 -21.52 -24.80
N PHE A 148 27.91 -22.68 -25.14
CA PHE A 148 28.31 -23.76 -24.23
C PHE A 148 29.73 -24.22 -24.58
N ASP A 149 30.46 -24.78 -23.64
CA ASP A 149 31.83 -25.25 -23.86
C ASP A 149 31.90 -26.45 -24.77
N LEU A 150 30.93 -27.36 -24.71
CA LEU A 150 30.85 -28.60 -25.45
C LEU A 150 29.49 -28.78 -26.10
N MET A 151 29.46 -29.16 -27.38
CA MET A 151 28.33 -29.72 -28.06
C MET A 151 28.68 -31.15 -28.57
N GLU A 152 27.79 -32.09 -28.35
CA GLU A 152 27.89 -33.46 -28.83
C GLU A 152 26.69 -33.77 -29.73
N TRP A 153 26.97 -34.25 -30.96
CA TRP A 153 25.96 -34.64 -31.90
C TRP A 153 25.93 -36.14 -32.05
N ASP A 154 24.80 -36.77 -31.75
CA ASP A 154 24.54 -38.19 -31.90
C ASP A 154 23.53 -38.40 -33.02
N ARG A 155 24.06 -38.82 -34.19
CA ARG A 155 23.24 -39.08 -35.38
C ARG A 155 22.28 -40.25 -35.14
N SER A 156 22.71 -41.28 -34.44
CA SER A 156 21.92 -42.50 -34.22
C SER A 156 20.68 -42.25 -33.37
N ASN A 157 20.79 -41.38 -32.37
CA ASN A 157 19.69 -40.94 -31.48
C ASN A 157 19.00 -39.66 -31.97
N GLN A 158 19.47 -39.08 -33.05
CA GLN A 158 18.96 -37.81 -33.62
C GLN A 158 18.85 -36.72 -32.58
N SER A 159 19.90 -36.56 -31.78
CA SER A 159 19.97 -35.62 -30.67
C SER A 159 21.30 -34.86 -30.67
N THR A 160 21.25 -33.64 -30.17
CA THR A 160 22.44 -32.86 -29.87
C THR A 160 22.44 -32.47 -28.40
N TYR A 161 23.56 -32.70 -27.70
CA TYR A 161 23.74 -32.37 -26.30
C TYR A 161 24.66 -31.17 -26.17
N PHE A 162 24.37 -30.29 -25.22
CA PHE A 162 25.15 -29.13 -24.88
C PHE A 162 25.55 -29.19 -23.41
N THR A 163 26.80 -28.93 -23.10
CA THR A 163 27.33 -29.01 -21.74
C THR A 163 28.26 -27.84 -21.45
N GLN A 164 28.08 -27.25 -20.28
CA GLN A 164 28.99 -26.23 -19.75
C GLN A 164 29.90 -26.85 -18.71
N TYR A 165 31.19 -26.52 -18.72
CA TYR A 165 32.15 -27.02 -17.76
C TYR A 165 32.29 -26.08 -16.55
N GLY A 166 32.58 -26.65 -15.40
CA GLY A 166 32.84 -25.88 -14.17
C GLY A 166 31.56 -25.37 -13.51
N ASP A 167 31.69 -24.26 -12.79
CA ASP A 167 30.63 -23.63 -12.02
C ASP A 167 29.91 -22.49 -12.81
N ASP A 168 30.42 -22.15 -13.99
CA ASP A 168 29.81 -21.15 -14.87
C ASP A 168 28.62 -21.76 -15.63
N ASN A 169 27.68 -20.95 -16.01
CA ASN A 169 26.53 -21.35 -16.83
C ASN A 169 26.73 -20.96 -18.28
N GLY A 170 26.36 -21.86 -19.17
CA GLY A 170 26.19 -21.55 -20.58
C GLY A 170 25.01 -20.60 -20.80
N THR A 171 24.93 -19.96 -21.95
CA THR A 171 23.87 -19.00 -22.24
C THR A 171 23.08 -19.40 -23.48
N LEU A 172 21.76 -19.17 -23.41
CA LEU A 172 20.85 -19.24 -24.55
C LEU A 172 20.26 -17.85 -24.75
N LEU A 173 20.41 -17.35 -25.96
CA LEU A 173 19.88 -16.03 -26.35
C LEU A 173 18.90 -16.19 -27.50
N SER A 174 17.68 -15.71 -27.32
CA SER A 174 16.70 -15.71 -28.41
C SER A 174 17.10 -14.70 -29.50
N LEU A 175 17.07 -15.17 -30.75
CA LEU A 175 17.26 -14.38 -31.97
C LEU A 175 15.90 -13.97 -32.57
N ASP A 176 14.78 -14.43 -32.00
CA ASP A 176 13.45 -14.03 -32.45
C ASP A 176 13.18 -12.57 -32.06
N PRO A 177 12.93 -11.68 -33.02
CA PRO A 177 12.59 -10.28 -32.74
C PRO A 177 11.33 -10.14 -31.84
N CYS A 178 10.44 -11.13 -31.83
CA CYS A 178 9.24 -11.13 -30.98
C CYS A 178 9.55 -11.43 -29.52
N GLN A 179 10.70 -12.06 -29.22
CA GLN A 179 11.11 -12.39 -27.83
C GLN A 179 12.04 -11.35 -27.20
N ASP A 180 12.36 -10.28 -27.92
CA ASP A 180 13.12 -9.11 -27.45
C ASP A 180 14.44 -9.48 -26.73
N SER A 181 15.19 -10.42 -27.33
CA SER A 181 16.48 -10.91 -26.80
C SER A 181 16.38 -11.59 -25.44
N LEU A 182 15.34 -12.38 -25.23
CA LEU A 182 15.16 -13.21 -24.02
C LEU A 182 16.41 -14.09 -23.80
N LYS A 183 16.91 -14.10 -22.56
CA LYS A 183 18.16 -14.77 -22.21
C LYS A 183 17.96 -15.74 -21.04
N LEU A 184 18.49 -16.97 -21.21
CA LEU A 184 18.54 -17.98 -20.16
C LEU A 184 19.99 -18.36 -19.86
N SER A 185 20.24 -18.77 -18.63
CA SER A 185 21.53 -19.33 -18.19
C SER A 185 21.32 -20.77 -17.72
N ALA A 186 22.08 -21.74 -18.25
CA ALA A 186 21.88 -23.15 -17.98
C ALA A 186 23.19 -23.93 -17.94
N SER A 187 23.19 -25.08 -17.25
CA SER A 187 24.37 -25.95 -17.19
C SER A 187 24.44 -26.96 -18.34
N SER A 188 23.29 -27.34 -18.91
CA SER A 188 23.24 -28.29 -20.04
C SER A 188 21.95 -28.18 -20.81
N GLY A 189 21.94 -28.75 -22.02
CA GLY A 189 20.75 -28.85 -22.87
C GLY A 189 20.77 -30.10 -23.76
N GLN A 190 19.59 -30.56 -24.15
CA GLN A 190 19.40 -31.61 -25.13
C GLN A 190 18.42 -31.12 -26.20
N TYR A 191 18.88 -31.12 -27.45
CA TYR A 191 18.09 -30.74 -28.60
C TYR A 191 17.64 -31.99 -29.38
N ASP A 192 16.35 -32.18 -29.52
CA ASP A 192 15.73 -33.24 -30.32
C ASP A 192 15.65 -32.77 -31.78
N LEU A 193 16.39 -33.45 -32.66
CA LEU A 193 16.45 -33.14 -34.09
C LEU A 193 15.20 -33.62 -34.86
N LEU A 194 14.34 -34.46 -34.24
CA LEU A 194 13.10 -34.93 -34.89
C LEU A 194 11.95 -33.95 -34.65
N ASN A 195 11.82 -33.48 -33.40
CA ASN A 195 10.74 -32.60 -32.98
C ASN A 195 11.15 -31.13 -32.94
N TYR A 196 12.44 -30.85 -33.05
CA TYR A 196 13.03 -29.53 -32.89
C TYR A 196 12.72 -28.90 -31.54
N GLU A 197 12.71 -29.70 -30.47
CA GLU A 197 12.47 -29.26 -29.10
C GLU A 197 13.78 -29.27 -28.32
N LEU A 198 13.97 -28.26 -27.43
CA LEU A 198 15.15 -28.13 -26.62
C LEU A 198 14.80 -28.26 -25.13
N ASN A 199 15.32 -29.29 -24.47
CA ASN A 199 15.23 -29.49 -23.04
C ASN A 199 16.47 -28.90 -22.37
N VAL A 200 16.30 -27.91 -21.51
CA VAL A 200 17.37 -27.16 -20.85
C VAL A 200 17.38 -27.48 -19.36
N ASN A 201 18.54 -27.86 -18.81
CA ASN A 201 18.69 -28.23 -17.42
C ASN A 201 19.69 -27.31 -16.68
N GLY A 202 19.53 -27.24 -15.35
CA GLY A 202 20.36 -26.36 -14.52
C GLY A 202 20.11 -24.88 -14.79
N VAL A 203 18.87 -24.53 -15.21
CA VAL A 203 18.46 -23.14 -15.40
C VAL A 203 18.35 -22.50 -14.03
N SER A 204 19.35 -21.70 -13.66
CA SER A 204 19.35 -20.98 -12.38
C SER A 204 18.36 -19.82 -12.37
N GLN A 205 18.21 -19.16 -13.52
CA GLN A 205 17.31 -18.03 -13.67
C GLN A 205 17.03 -17.69 -15.14
N ILE A 206 15.86 -17.13 -15.39
CA ILE A 206 15.48 -16.50 -16.66
C ILE A 206 15.49 -15.00 -16.40
N LEU A 207 16.39 -14.29 -17.07
CA LEU A 207 16.56 -12.85 -16.90
C LEU A 207 15.62 -12.10 -17.85
N MET A 208 14.72 -11.35 -17.26
CA MET A 208 13.84 -10.43 -17.94
C MET A 208 14.23 -8.98 -17.58
N SER A 209 13.68 -8.02 -18.27
CA SER A 209 14.08 -6.60 -18.14
C SER A 209 13.98 -6.04 -16.71
N LEU A 210 12.90 -6.36 -15.98
CA LEU A 210 12.68 -5.96 -14.56
C LEU A 210 12.22 -7.13 -13.70
N ALA A 211 12.30 -8.35 -14.20
CA ALA A 211 11.92 -9.54 -13.46
C ALA A 211 13.02 -10.61 -13.57
N THR A 212 13.15 -11.39 -12.52
CA THR A 212 13.98 -12.60 -12.50
C THR A 212 13.08 -13.76 -12.18
N VAL A 213 12.96 -14.72 -13.10
CA VAL A 213 12.16 -15.94 -12.92
C VAL A 213 13.08 -17.12 -12.62
N ILE A 214 12.74 -17.89 -11.60
CA ILE A 214 13.47 -19.08 -11.17
C ILE A 214 12.53 -20.29 -11.35
N PRO A 215 12.78 -21.18 -12.32
CA PRO A 215 11.98 -22.40 -12.50
C PRO A 215 12.14 -23.35 -11.30
N ASP A 216 11.06 -24.04 -10.90
CA ASP A 216 11.05 -24.91 -9.73
C ASP A 216 12.09 -26.04 -9.83
N SER A 217 12.11 -26.78 -10.96
CA SER A 217 13.00 -27.92 -11.17
C SER A 217 14.33 -27.55 -11.82
N SER A 218 14.64 -26.27 -11.99
CA SER A 218 15.76 -25.79 -12.81
C SER A 218 15.74 -26.36 -14.25
N HIS A 219 14.58 -26.75 -14.72
CA HIS A 219 14.33 -27.31 -16.04
C HIS A 219 13.40 -26.39 -16.86
N VAL A 220 13.78 -26.17 -18.12
CA VAL A 220 12.99 -25.37 -19.08
C VAL A 220 12.90 -26.13 -20.38
N HIS A 221 11.68 -26.25 -20.90
CA HIS A 221 11.40 -26.82 -22.21
C HIS A 221 11.13 -25.70 -23.21
N ILE A 222 11.87 -25.70 -24.32
CA ILE A 222 11.69 -24.76 -25.43
C ILE A 222 11.10 -25.52 -26.60
N LEU A 223 9.94 -25.10 -27.05
CA LEU A 223 9.18 -25.70 -28.13
C LEU A 223 9.81 -25.47 -29.50
N ALA A 224 9.35 -26.21 -30.52
CA ALA A 224 9.85 -26.11 -31.90
C ALA A 224 9.73 -24.67 -32.49
N ASN A 225 8.75 -23.90 -32.06
CA ASN A 225 8.57 -22.50 -32.46
C ASN A 225 9.44 -21.50 -31.68
N GLY A 226 10.29 -21.97 -30.75
CA GLY A 226 11.16 -21.14 -29.92
C GLY A 226 10.49 -20.57 -28.68
N GLU A 227 9.21 -20.81 -28.43
CA GLU A 227 8.54 -20.38 -27.19
C GLU A 227 8.96 -21.27 -26.01
N ILE A 228 9.10 -20.65 -24.82
CA ILE A 228 9.25 -21.38 -23.57
C ILE A 228 7.91 -22.00 -23.23
N ASP A 229 7.91 -23.30 -22.95
CA ASP A 229 6.73 -24.01 -22.48
C ASP A 229 6.30 -23.49 -21.11
N PHE A 230 5.09 -23.83 -20.72
CA PHE A 230 4.47 -23.42 -19.46
C PHE A 230 5.33 -23.80 -18.25
N LEU A 231 5.67 -22.80 -17.42
CA LEU A 231 6.42 -23.00 -16.17
C LEU A 231 5.46 -23.22 -15.02
N GLU A 232 5.52 -24.39 -14.39
CA GLU A 232 4.75 -24.72 -13.20
C GLU A 232 5.56 -24.46 -11.93
N ASN A 233 4.89 -23.96 -10.88
CA ASN A 233 5.45 -23.78 -9.53
C ASN A 233 6.78 -23.00 -9.49
N ALA A 234 6.99 -22.09 -10.42
CA ALA A 234 8.16 -21.20 -10.43
C ALA A 234 8.08 -20.17 -9.31
N SER A 235 9.19 -19.49 -9.06
CA SER A 235 9.23 -18.26 -8.29
C SER A 235 9.75 -17.12 -9.14
N PHE A 236 9.35 -15.89 -8.83
CA PHE A 236 9.90 -14.73 -9.52
C PHE A 236 9.91 -13.49 -8.64
N SER A 237 10.83 -12.59 -8.92
CA SER A 237 10.91 -11.27 -8.32
C SER A 237 10.76 -10.17 -9.37
N VAL A 238 10.09 -9.09 -9.01
CA VAL A 238 9.94 -7.90 -9.87
C VAL A 238 10.42 -6.69 -9.09
N GLU A 239 11.36 -5.95 -9.67
CA GLU A 239 11.82 -4.69 -9.11
C GLU A 239 10.94 -3.53 -9.62
N SER A 240 10.41 -2.73 -8.69
CA SER A 240 9.66 -1.53 -9.03
C SER A 240 10.61 -0.39 -9.44
N LYS A 241 10.09 0.64 -10.11
CA LYS A 241 10.85 1.86 -10.45
C LYS A 241 11.38 2.63 -9.23
N THR A 242 10.86 2.34 -8.06
CA THR A 242 11.19 2.97 -6.77
C THR A 242 12.06 2.08 -5.88
N ALA A 243 12.59 0.96 -6.44
CA ALA A 243 13.43 -0.05 -5.79
C ALA A 243 12.69 -0.87 -4.72
N THR A 244 11.35 -0.92 -4.75
CA THR A 244 10.58 -1.91 -4.00
C THR A 244 10.62 -3.23 -4.75
N GLN A 245 10.98 -4.32 -4.07
CA GLN A 245 10.98 -5.65 -4.64
C GLN A 245 9.68 -6.38 -4.27
N TYR A 246 9.06 -7.01 -5.27
CA TYR A 246 7.90 -7.88 -5.11
C TYR A 246 8.31 -9.30 -5.41
N ASP A 247 8.25 -10.17 -4.41
CA ASP A 247 8.64 -11.57 -4.50
C ASP A 247 7.39 -12.47 -4.54
N PHE A 248 7.33 -13.34 -5.56
CA PHE A 248 6.21 -14.26 -5.79
C PHE A 248 6.71 -15.70 -5.78
N TYR A 249 5.84 -16.61 -5.36
CA TYR A 249 6.06 -18.04 -5.35
C TYR A 249 4.82 -18.81 -5.79
N ASN A 250 4.92 -20.13 -5.95
CA ASN A 250 3.87 -21.00 -6.54
C ASN A 250 3.36 -20.40 -7.86
N ALA A 251 4.28 -19.93 -8.69
CA ALA A 251 3.95 -19.22 -9.91
C ALA A 251 3.80 -20.20 -11.08
N ASP A 252 2.68 -20.11 -11.78
CA ASP A 252 2.45 -20.79 -13.04
C ASP A 252 2.45 -19.73 -14.16
N LEU A 253 3.48 -19.78 -15.04
CA LEU A 253 3.79 -18.67 -15.94
C LEU A 253 3.87 -19.09 -17.40
N TYR A 254 3.39 -18.23 -18.28
CA TYR A 254 3.70 -18.17 -19.72
C TYR A 254 4.64 -17.00 -19.98
N ILE A 255 5.89 -17.29 -20.37
CA ILE A 255 6.87 -16.26 -20.75
C ILE A 255 6.70 -16.01 -22.25
N HIS A 256 6.38 -14.77 -22.63
CA HIS A 256 6.18 -14.39 -24.02
C HIS A 256 7.45 -13.79 -24.64
N ASP A 257 8.12 -12.93 -23.91
CA ASP A 257 9.38 -12.28 -24.30
C ASP A 257 10.12 -11.71 -23.08
N ALA A 258 11.23 -11.02 -23.30
CA ALA A 258 12.06 -10.45 -22.23
C ALA A 258 11.36 -9.37 -21.36
N ASN A 259 10.21 -8.85 -21.79
CA ASN A 259 9.46 -7.81 -21.09
C ASN A 259 8.04 -8.24 -20.68
N ASN A 260 7.57 -9.36 -21.20
CA ASN A 260 6.17 -9.76 -21.08
C ASN A 260 6.03 -11.22 -20.64
N PHE A 261 5.23 -11.44 -19.60
CA PHE A 261 4.76 -12.74 -19.17
C PHE A 261 3.35 -12.64 -18.58
N SER A 262 2.67 -13.76 -18.46
CA SER A 262 1.36 -13.85 -17.84
C SER A 262 1.22 -15.14 -17.04
N GLY A 263 0.35 -15.14 -16.03
CA GLY A 263 0.14 -16.31 -15.20
C GLY A 263 -0.59 -16.05 -13.89
N LYS A 264 -0.38 -16.92 -12.94
CA LYS A 264 -0.86 -16.80 -11.55
C LYS A 264 0.31 -16.99 -10.59
N ALA A 265 0.22 -16.41 -9.39
CA ALA A 265 1.22 -16.61 -8.34
C ALA A 265 0.69 -16.15 -6.99
N THR A 266 1.37 -16.56 -5.92
CA THR A 266 1.11 -16.15 -4.55
C THR A 266 2.12 -15.09 -4.12
N PHE A 267 1.65 -14.07 -3.43
CA PHE A 267 2.45 -13.00 -2.82
C PHE A 267 2.22 -12.95 -1.32
N ASP A 268 3.27 -12.84 -0.51
CA ASP A 268 3.18 -12.66 0.94
C ASP A 268 3.07 -11.18 1.29
N TYR A 269 1.89 -10.78 1.76
CA TYR A 269 1.70 -9.49 2.38
C TYR A 269 2.15 -9.55 3.85
N VAL A 270 3.16 -8.76 4.20
CA VAL A 270 3.73 -8.71 5.55
C VAL A 270 3.15 -7.51 6.28
N ASP A 271 2.51 -7.74 7.41
CA ASP A 271 1.96 -6.66 8.24
C ASP A 271 2.99 -6.04 9.19
N LEU A 272 2.56 -5.05 9.97
CA LEU A 272 3.39 -4.31 10.94
C LEU A 272 4.07 -5.22 12.00
N GLU A 273 3.46 -6.34 12.36
CA GLU A 273 4.01 -7.31 13.31
C GLU A 273 4.89 -8.38 12.66
N GLY A 274 5.05 -8.32 11.34
CA GLY A 274 5.81 -9.29 10.56
C GLY A 274 5.06 -10.59 10.28
N ILE A 275 3.73 -10.56 10.34
CA ILE A 275 2.89 -11.72 10.02
C ILE A 275 2.66 -11.76 8.53
N ASN A 276 3.01 -12.89 7.91
CA ASN A 276 2.78 -13.14 6.49
C ASN A 276 1.34 -13.56 6.24
N GLN A 277 0.69 -12.92 5.26
CA GLN A 277 -0.63 -13.25 4.78
C GLN A 277 -0.58 -13.46 3.27
N ALA A 278 -0.84 -14.68 2.83
CA ALA A 278 -0.77 -15.03 1.42
C ALA A 278 -1.91 -14.40 0.61
N ILE A 279 -1.56 -13.82 -0.52
CA ILE A 279 -2.50 -13.26 -1.50
C ILE A 279 -2.31 -14.00 -2.83
N ASP A 280 -3.33 -14.71 -3.27
CA ASP A 280 -3.31 -15.45 -4.53
C ASP A 280 -3.79 -14.57 -5.68
N PHE A 281 -2.91 -14.26 -6.60
CA PHE A 281 -3.22 -13.55 -7.83
C PHE A 281 -3.49 -14.55 -8.96
N SER A 282 -4.73 -14.70 -9.36
CA SER A 282 -5.14 -15.62 -10.42
C SER A 282 -4.86 -15.12 -11.84
N ASN A 283 -4.57 -13.84 -11.99
CA ASN A 283 -4.26 -13.21 -13.27
C ASN A 283 -3.22 -12.11 -13.06
N LEU A 284 -1.96 -12.46 -13.28
CA LEU A 284 -0.83 -11.55 -13.32
C LEU A 284 -0.43 -11.34 -14.78
N VAL A 285 -0.14 -10.12 -15.15
CA VAL A 285 0.35 -9.75 -16.48
C VAL A 285 1.48 -8.75 -16.33
N MET A 286 2.65 -9.15 -16.78
CA MET A 286 3.78 -8.25 -17.00
C MET A 286 3.66 -7.69 -18.41
N ASN A 287 3.58 -6.40 -18.57
CA ASN A 287 3.51 -5.74 -19.87
C ASN A 287 4.31 -4.45 -19.84
N ASN A 288 5.24 -4.31 -20.81
CA ASN A 288 6.12 -3.13 -20.90
C ASN A 288 6.76 -2.76 -19.55
N GLN A 289 7.32 -3.74 -18.86
CA GLN A 289 8.04 -3.57 -17.59
C GLN A 289 7.15 -3.15 -16.40
N VAL A 290 5.85 -3.35 -16.47
CA VAL A 290 4.93 -3.13 -15.35
C VAL A 290 4.13 -4.39 -15.08
N LEU A 291 4.29 -4.94 -13.89
CA LEU A 291 3.47 -6.06 -13.42
C LEU A 291 2.13 -5.52 -12.90
N ASN A 292 1.05 -6.07 -13.43
CA ASN A 292 -0.31 -5.80 -13.00
C ASN A 292 -1.00 -7.11 -12.61
N GLY A 293 -1.81 -7.04 -11.57
CA GLY A 293 -2.59 -8.18 -11.14
C GLY A 293 -3.70 -7.78 -10.20
N LYS A 294 -4.67 -8.66 -10.06
CA LYS A 294 -5.82 -8.45 -9.17
C LYS A 294 -6.16 -9.74 -8.46
N SER A 295 -6.39 -9.61 -7.15
CA SER A 295 -6.90 -10.66 -6.26
C SER A 295 -8.14 -10.17 -5.52
N PHE A 296 -8.87 -11.07 -4.91
CA PHE A 296 -10.05 -10.76 -4.10
C PHE A 296 -9.97 -11.50 -2.77
N ILE A 297 -10.08 -10.75 -1.69
CA ILE A 297 -10.08 -11.24 -0.30
C ILE A 297 -11.52 -11.32 0.19
N GLU A 298 -11.96 -12.48 0.62
CA GLU A 298 -13.27 -12.67 1.24
C GLU A 298 -13.24 -12.35 2.74
N GLU A 299 -14.42 -12.13 3.34
CA GLU A 299 -14.51 -11.91 4.80
C GLU A 299 -14.10 -13.16 5.61
N THR A 300 -14.21 -14.34 5.00
CA THR A 300 -13.82 -15.63 5.58
C THR A 300 -12.31 -15.81 5.68
N ASP A 301 -11.53 -15.11 4.85
CA ASP A 301 -10.07 -15.23 4.81
C ASP A 301 -9.40 -14.59 6.02
N SER A 302 -10.15 -13.79 6.77
CA SER A 302 -9.66 -13.13 7.99
C SER A 302 -8.39 -12.31 7.75
N PHE A 303 -8.35 -11.57 6.64
CA PHE A 303 -7.21 -10.77 6.22
C PHE A 303 -7.15 -9.42 6.96
N TYR A 304 -5.94 -8.97 7.29
CA TYR A 304 -5.66 -7.73 8.01
C TYR A 304 -4.72 -6.83 7.22
N LEU A 305 -5.03 -5.52 7.13
CA LEU A 305 -4.09 -4.52 6.60
C LEU A 305 -2.90 -4.31 7.55
N ASN A 306 -3.17 -4.42 8.84
CA ASN A 306 -2.24 -4.54 9.96
C ASN A 306 -3.05 -5.06 11.17
N PRO A 307 -2.47 -5.29 12.36
CA PRO A 307 -3.18 -5.88 13.51
C PRO A 307 -4.46 -5.15 13.93
N TYR A 308 -4.63 -3.90 13.51
CA TYR A 308 -5.75 -3.04 13.94
C TYR A 308 -6.91 -2.96 12.93
N TYR A 309 -6.70 -3.42 11.69
CA TYR A 309 -7.69 -3.24 10.62
C TYR A 309 -7.91 -4.52 9.82
N SER A 310 -9.10 -5.10 9.88
CA SER A 310 -9.53 -6.18 8.97
C SER A 310 -9.86 -5.60 7.59
N PHE A 311 -9.66 -6.39 6.55
CA PHE A 311 -9.97 -6.00 5.17
C PHE A 311 -10.71 -7.11 4.43
N LYS A 312 -11.57 -6.72 3.50
CA LYS A 312 -12.14 -7.56 2.45
C LYS A 312 -12.35 -6.76 1.17
N GLY A 313 -12.13 -7.37 0.03
CA GLY A 313 -12.29 -6.72 -1.27
C GLY A 313 -11.17 -7.05 -2.24
N ASN A 314 -10.98 -6.19 -3.23
CA ASN A 314 -9.95 -6.36 -4.23
C ASN A 314 -8.59 -5.89 -3.72
N VAL A 315 -7.56 -6.66 -4.01
CA VAL A 315 -6.16 -6.27 -3.90
C VAL A 315 -5.58 -6.19 -5.30
N ILE A 316 -4.96 -5.07 -5.60
CA ILE A 316 -4.42 -4.78 -6.92
C ILE A 316 -2.93 -4.48 -6.78
N ILE A 317 -2.13 -5.20 -7.55
CA ILE A 317 -0.72 -4.89 -7.74
C ILE A 317 -0.53 -4.08 -9.02
N ASP A 318 0.27 -3.03 -8.91
CA ASP A 318 0.85 -2.24 -9.98
C ASP A 318 2.29 -1.97 -9.59
N SER A 319 3.26 -2.66 -10.21
CA SER A 319 4.68 -2.54 -9.85
C SER A 319 5.29 -1.15 -10.14
N SER A 320 4.53 -0.23 -10.73
CA SER A 320 4.93 1.18 -10.81
C SER A 320 4.74 1.95 -9.49
N LYS A 321 4.15 1.32 -8.47
CA LYS A 321 3.85 1.86 -7.15
C LYS A 321 4.59 1.09 -6.07
N ASP A 322 4.81 1.75 -4.93
CA ASP A 322 5.52 1.15 -3.79
C ASP A 322 4.66 0.20 -2.96
N TYR A 323 3.34 0.33 -3.05
CA TYR A 323 2.39 -0.38 -2.22
C TYR A 323 1.24 -0.95 -3.04
N LEU A 324 0.64 -2.03 -2.54
CA LEU A 324 -0.59 -2.60 -3.09
C LEU A 324 -1.78 -1.65 -2.90
N LEU A 325 -2.66 -1.60 -3.89
CA LEU A 325 -3.94 -0.89 -3.82
C LEU A 325 -5.02 -1.82 -3.28
N PHE A 326 -5.66 -1.42 -2.19
CA PHE A 326 -6.78 -2.12 -1.57
C PHE A 326 -8.09 -1.38 -1.86
N GLU A 327 -9.03 -2.03 -2.56
CA GLU A 327 -10.34 -1.50 -2.94
C GLU A 327 -11.45 -2.38 -2.39
N GLY A 328 -12.11 -1.94 -1.32
CA GLY A 328 -13.14 -2.76 -0.69
C GLY A 328 -13.72 -2.12 0.55
N GLU A 329 -13.74 -2.88 1.63
CA GLU A 329 -14.22 -2.45 2.93
C GLU A 329 -13.19 -2.84 4.01
N THR A 330 -12.99 -1.95 4.97
CA THR A 330 -12.15 -2.19 6.16
C THR A 330 -12.97 -2.07 7.43
N ARG A 331 -12.50 -2.67 8.51
CA ARG A 331 -13.15 -2.63 9.82
C ARG A 331 -12.11 -2.54 10.92
N ILE A 332 -12.31 -1.61 11.86
CA ILE A 332 -11.49 -1.52 13.07
C ILE A 332 -11.84 -2.62 14.07
N HIS A 333 -10.88 -3.00 14.89
CA HIS A 333 -11.10 -3.98 15.96
C HIS A 333 -11.75 -3.30 17.17
N LEU A 334 -13.04 -3.61 17.38
CA LEU A 334 -13.80 -3.12 18.51
C LEU A 334 -13.90 -4.24 19.55
N SER A 335 -13.22 -4.10 20.67
CA SER A 335 -13.35 -5.02 21.83
C SER A 335 -14.62 -4.77 22.65
N CYS A 336 -15.25 -3.60 22.46
CA CYS A 336 -16.44 -3.19 23.18
C CYS A 336 -17.74 -3.67 22.50
N ASP A 337 -18.51 -4.54 23.16
CA ASP A 337 -19.76 -5.09 22.62
C ASP A 337 -20.89 -4.06 22.48
N LYS A 338 -20.74 -2.87 23.07
CA LYS A 338 -21.72 -1.79 23.00
C LYS A 338 -21.65 -0.96 21.73
N LEU A 339 -20.58 -1.16 20.93
CA LEU A 339 -20.35 -0.46 19.67
C LEU A 339 -20.74 -1.34 18.47
N ASN A 340 -21.28 -0.73 17.43
CA ASN A 340 -21.59 -1.42 16.19
C ASN A 340 -20.33 -1.67 15.39
N ARG A 341 -20.09 -2.92 15.01
CA ARG A 341 -18.99 -3.35 14.13
C ARG A 341 -19.39 -3.14 12.68
N SER A 342 -19.11 -1.98 12.12
CA SER A 342 -19.46 -1.67 10.73
C SER A 342 -18.25 -1.80 9.81
N TRP A 343 -18.46 -2.33 8.61
CA TRP A 343 -17.54 -2.25 7.51
C TRP A 343 -17.60 -0.85 6.88
N ILE A 344 -16.43 -0.28 6.59
CA ILE A 344 -16.24 1.06 6.07
C ILE A 344 -15.67 0.94 4.67
N PRO A 345 -16.20 1.64 3.65
CA PRO A 345 -15.60 1.70 2.33
C PRO A 345 -14.13 2.16 2.40
N PHE A 346 -13.27 1.44 1.71
CA PHE A 346 -11.84 1.68 1.69
C PHE A 346 -11.27 1.60 0.27
N ASN A 347 -10.46 2.57 -0.11
CA ASN A 347 -9.73 2.58 -1.38
C ASN A 347 -8.46 3.40 -1.20
N SER A 348 -7.33 2.72 -1.03
CA SER A 348 -6.03 3.35 -0.84
C SER A 348 -4.88 2.41 -1.15
N TYR A 349 -3.74 2.97 -1.55
CA TYR A 349 -2.46 2.28 -1.44
C TYR A 349 -2.10 2.18 0.05
N VAL A 350 -1.70 1.01 0.50
CA VAL A 350 -1.49 0.70 1.92
C VAL A 350 -0.02 0.48 2.22
N ASP A 351 0.51 1.36 3.04
CA ASP A 351 1.74 1.15 3.79
C ASP A 351 1.37 0.39 5.08
N PRO A 352 1.81 -0.88 5.27
CA PRO A 352 1.46 -1.66 6.46
C PRO A 352 1.86 -1.00 7.77
N ASP A 353 2.96 -0.22 7.76
CA ASP A 353 3.48 0.47 8.93
C ASP A 353 2.65 1.73 9.28
N ASN A 354 1.84 2.25 8.35
CA ASN A 354 1.12 3.50 8.54
C ASN A 354 -0.25 3.51 7.85
N VAL A 355 -1.14 2.65 8.29
CA VAL A 355 -2.50 2.57 7.75
C VAL A 355 -3.36 3.75 8.19
N ILE A 356 -3.73 4.61 7.25
CA ILE A 356 -4.63 5.75 7.48
C ILE A 356 -5.87 5.60 6.62
N ILE A 357 -7.04 5.54 7.26
CA ILE A 357 -8.33 5.38 6.59
C ILE A 357 -8.98 6.75 6.38
N ASP A 358 -9.33 7.09 5.14
CA ASP A 358 -10.11 8.29 4.81
C ASP A 358 -11.61 8.01 4.99
N LEU A 359 -12.25 8.72 5.92
CA LEU A 359 -13.67 8.60 6.22
C LEU A 359 -14.56 9.43 5.28
N LYS A 360 -13.98 10.14 4.34
CA LYS A 360 -14.73 10.93 3.36
C LYS A 360 -15.46 9.99 2.41
N THR A 361 -16.67 9.64 2.77
CA THR A 361 -17.59 8.99 1.84
C THR A 361 -17.80 9.93 0.64
N ASP A 362 -17.54 9.40 -0.54
CA ASP A 362 -17.82 10.09 -1.80
C ASP A 362 -19.31 10.41 -1.87
N LYS A 363 -19.70 11.60 -1.44
CA LYS A 363 -21.11 12.06 -1.34
C LYS A 363 -21.87 11.94 -2.67
N LYS A 364 -21.16 11.72 -3.78
CA LYS A 364 -21.75 11.61 -5.12
C LYS A 364 -22.14 10.16 -5.49
N ARG A 365 -21.64 9.13 -4.81
CA ARG A 365 -21.86 7.73 -5.20
C ARG A 365 -22.74 6.89 -4.26
N THR A 366 -22.92 7.29 -3.01
CA THR A 366 -23.65 6.45 -2.05
C THR A 366 -24.75 7.24 -1.33
N LYS A 367 -25.99 6.73 -1.33
CA LYS A 367 -27.08 7.15 -0.44
C LYS A 367 -26.83 6.71 1.03
N LYS A 368 -25.56 6.42 1.39
CA LYS A 368 -25.21 5.94 2.75
C LYS A 368 -25.26 7.11 3.72
N LYS A 369 -25.77 6.85 4.91
CA LYS A 369 -25.80 7.80 6.03
C LYS A 369 -24.35 8.15 6.43
N PRO A 370 -24.07 9.38 6.91
CA PRO A 370 -22.74 9.74 7.40
C PRO A 370 -22.33 8.85 8.58
N LEU A 371 -21.04 8.59 8.67
CA LEU A 371 -20.42 7.93 9.80
C LEU A 371 -20.10 8.97 10.87
N TYR A 372 -20.32 8.61 12.14
CA TYR A 372 -20.03 9.44 13.30
C TYR A 372 -19.03 8.75 14.21
N SER A 373 -18.09 9.54 14.74
CA SER A 373 -17.17 9.11 15.79
C SER A 373 -17.13 10.17 16.87
N GLY A 374 -17.76 9.84 18.00
CA GLY A 374 -17.98 10.77 19.08
C GLY A 374 -19.20 10.38 19.91
N ILE A 375 -19.82 11.34 20.53
CA ILE A 375 -20.98 11.17 21.40
C ILE A 375 -22.20 11.80 20.74
N LEU A 376 -23.24 11.02 20.50
CA LEU A 376 -24.49 11.46 19.93
C LEU A 376 -25.56 11.56 21.00
N LEU A 377 -26.49 12.50 20.81
CA LEU A 377 -27.69 12.64 21.62
C LEU A 377 -28.92 12.20 20.83
N GLY A 378 -29.67 11.28 21.40
CA GLY A 378 -30.95 10.81 20.86
C GLY A 378 -32.08 11.05 21.86
N ALA A 379 -33.28 10.58 21.53
CA ALA A 379 -34.49 10.76 22.37
C ALA A 379 -34.38 10.08 23.74
N ASN A 380 -33.52 9.08 23.88
CA ASN A 380 -33.37 8.28 25.12
C ASN A 380 -32.06 8.63 25.88
N GLY A 381 -31.45 9.75 25.60
CA GLY A 381 -30.16 10.18 26.16
C GLY A 381 -29.01 10.02 25.18
N TYR A 382 -27.79 10.15 25.71
CA TYR A 382 -26.56 10.02 24.88
C TYR A 382 -26.22 8.56 24.55
N TYR A 383 -25.47 8.40 23.49
CA TYR A 383 -24.80 7.14 23.17
C TYR A 383 -23.49 7.42 22.40
N PRO A 384 -22.42 6.66 22.67
CA PRO A 384 -21.19 6.76 21.92
C PRO A 384 -21.34 6.08 20.55
N SER A 385 -20.55 6.54 19.60
CA SER A 385 -20.42 5.96 18.28
C SER A 385 -18.97 6.02 17.83
N VAL A 386 -18.46 4.94 17.28
CA VAL A 386 -17.15 4.88 16.65
C VAL A 386 -17.35 4.35 15.23
N LEU A 387 -17.14 5.19 14.23
CA LEU A 387 -17.36 4.88 12.82
C LEU A 387 -18.73 4.24 12.55
N GLY A 388 -19.72 4.67 13.31
CA GLY A 388 -21.10 4.17 13.25
C GLY A 388 -22.06 5.17 12.62
N HIS A 389 -23.29 4.74 12.43
CA HIS A 389 -24.39 5.59 11.97
C HIS A 389 -25.27 6.03 13.13
N SER A 390 -25.89 7.22 13.03
CA SER A 390 -26.91 7.64 13.96
C SER A 390 -28.08 6.64 14.01
N LYS A 391 -28.57 6.33 15.23
CA LYS A 391 -29.70 5.40 15.41
C LYS A 391 -30.97 5.92 14.76
N LYS A 392 -31.21 7.25 14.83
CA LYS A 392 -32.38 7.92 14.22
C LYS A 392 -31.93 9.15 13.43
N ILE A 393 -32.72 9.59 12.47
CA ILE A 393 -32.43 10.75 11.61
C ILE A 393 -32.35 12.06 12.40
N LYS A 394 -33.04 12.15 13.52
CA LYS A 394 -33.07 13.34 14.39
C LYS A 394 -31.99 13.36 15.46
N ASP A 395 -31.26 12.27 15.64
CA ASP A 395 -30.15 12.24 16.58
C ASP A 395 -29.05 13.15 16.03
N PHE A 396 -28.43 13.92 16.91
CA PHE A 396 -27.37 14.86 16.55
C PHE A 396 -26.08 14.58 17.31
N GLU A 397 -24.97 14.99 16.75
CA GLU A 397 -23.68 14.87 17.34
C GLU A 397 -23.49 15.91 18.45
N LEU A 398 -23.25 15.43 19.67
CA LEU A 398 -22.98 16.30 20.80
C LEU A 398 -21.53 16.79 20.76
N ILE A 399 -20.60 15.87 20.51
CA ILE A 399 -19.18 16.14 20.26
C ILE A 399 -18.62 14.98 19.44
N GLY A 400 -17.71 15.28 18.53
CA GLY A 400 -17.02 14.24 17.77
C GLY A 400 -16.09 14.79 16.71
N ALA A 401 -15.35 13.88 16.09
CA ALA A 401 -14.43 14.20 15.03
C ALA A 401 -14.63 13.32 13.79
N GLY A 402 -14.20 13.83 12.65
CA GLY A 402 -14.24 13.12 11.39
C GLY A 402 -13.02 13.42 10.53
N GLY A 403 -12.95 12.76 9.37
CA GLY A 403 -11.89 12.95 8.40
C GLY A 403 -11.07 11.71 8.17
N TYR A 404 -10.17 11.35 9.06
CA TYR A 404 -9.26 10.20 8.94
C TYR A 404 -9.23 9.39 10.23
N VAL A 405 -8.94 8.10 10.11
CA VAL A 405 -8.68 7.21 11.25
C VAL A 405 -7.27 6.65 11.13
N ASN A 406 -6.55 6.67 12.24
CA ASN A 406 -5.25 6.01 12.40
C ASN A 406 -5.21 5.35 13.78
N TYR A 407 -4.53 4.22 13.93
CA TYR A 407 -4.24 3.66 15.24
C TYR A 407 -2.91 4.22 15.75
N ASP A 408 -2.92 4.72 16.96
CA ASP A 408 -1.72 5.25 17.65
C ASP A 408 -1.26 4.23 18.69
N GLU A 409 -0.08 3.66 18.47
CA GLU A 409 0.48 2.63 19.34
C GLU A 409 0.91 3.18 20.70
N TYR A 410 1.34 4.44 20.76
CA TYR A 410 1.75 5.08 22.01
C TYR A 410 0.55 5.26 22.93
N ASP A 411 -0.55 5.78 22.41
CA ASP A 411 -1.79 5.97 23.16
C ASP A 411 -2.65 4.69 23.20
N ARG A 412 -2.32 3.68 22.42
CA ARG A 412 -3.09 2.43 22.23
C ARG A 412 -4.56 2.72 21.91
N ALA A 413 -4.77 3.64 21.00
CA ALA A 413 -6.09 4.16 20.67
C ALA A 413 -6.28 4.39 19.17
N TYR A 414 -7.51 4.22 18.69
CA TYR A 414 -7.89 4.75 17.38
C TYR A 414 -8.12 6.25 17.49
N VAL A 415 -7.39 7.00 16.68
CA VAL A 415 -7.45 8.46 16.62
C VAL A 415 -8.24 8.88 15.38
N ILE A 416 -9.30 9.63 15.59
CA ILE A 416 -10.15 10.16 14.53
C ILE A 416 -10.02 11.68 14.54
N ALA A 417 -9.53 12.25 13.41
CA ALA A 417 -9.36 13.69 13.26
C ALA A 417 -9.11 14.06 11.79
N SER A 418 -8.87 15.36 11.54
CA SER A 418 -8.33 15.81 10.26
C SER A 418 -6.92 15.26 10.04
N LYS A 419 -6.51 15.02 8.79
CA LYS A 419 -5.15 14.53 8.46
C LYS A 419 -4.04 15.38 9.06
N LYS A 420 -4.26 16.70 9.17
CA LYS A 420 -3.32 17.63 9.78
C LYS A 420 -3.21 17.43 11.30
N LYS A 421 -4.33 17.24 12.01
CA LYS A 421 -4.39 17.01 13.46
C LYS A 421 -3.82 15.66 13.84
N ILE A 422 -3.99 14.61 13.01
CA ILE A 422 -3.35 13.30 13.21
C ILE A 422 -1.82 13.43 13.16
N LYS A 423 -1.29 14.17 12.16
CA LYS A 423 0.16 14.35 12.01
C LYS A 423 0.79 15.25 13.07
N ASP A 424 0.06 16.26 13.49
CA ASP A 424 0.52 17.23 14.48
C ASP A 424 -0.65 17.58 15.42
N ARG A 425 -0.67 16.95 16.59
CA ARG A 425 -1.72 17.10 17.60
C ARG A 425 -1.83 18.52 18.14
N SER A 426 -0.77 19.33 18.04
CA SER A 426 -0.77 20.74 18.42
C SER A 426 -1.59 21.62 17.45
N THR A 427 -2.04 21.08 16.31
CA THR A 427 -2.87 21.85 15.38
C THR A 427 -4.30 21.94 15.89
N PHE A 428 -4.93 23.09 15.57
CA PHE A 428 -6.34 23.32 15.87
C PHE A 428 -7.26 22.34 15.15
N GLY A 429 -8.32 21.86 15.82
CA GLY A 429 -9.36 20.98 15.25
C GLY A 429 -9.83 19.90 16.23
N ASP A 430 -11.02 19.35 15.95
CA ASP A 430 -11.64 18.30 16.74
C ASP A 430 -10.87 16.99 16.63
N ILE A 431 -10.83 16.22 17.73
CA ILE A 431 -10.18 14.92 17.79
C ILE A 431 -10.98 13.99 18.69
N THR A 432 -11.07 12.73 18.29
CA THR A 432 -11.71 11.67 19.07
C THR A 432 -10.74 10.50 19.21
N PHE A 433 -10.58 9.99 20.42
CA PHE A 433 -9.81 8.79 20.76
C PHE A 433 -10.78 7.70 21.21
N TYR A 434 -10.66 6.52 20.61
CA TYR A 434 -11.31 5.33 21.10
C TYR A 434 -10.26 4.37 21.65
N TYR A 435 -10.35 4.07 22.95
CA TYR A 435 -9.49 3.15 23.69
C TYR A 435 -10.17 1.78 23.73
N PRO A 436 -9.77 0.82 22.88
CA PRO A 436 -10.43 -0.46 22.78
C PRO A 436 -10.35 -1.29 24.06
N ASP A 437 -9.20 -1.31 24.73
CA ASP A 437 -8.95 -2.10 25.94
C ASP A 437 -9.83 -1.63 27.12
N GLU A 438 -10.10 -0.34 27.21
CA GLU A 438 -10.87 0.29 28.29
C GLU A 438 -12.36 0.42 27.94
N CYS A 439 -12.73 0.23 26.68
CA CYS A 439 -14.06 0.55 26.15
C CYS A 439 -14.46 2.00 26.45
N THR A 440 -13.53 2.92 26.21
CA THR A 440 -13.66 4.35 26.55
C THR A 440 -13.52 5.21 25.30
N LEU A 441 -14.35 6.25 25.21
CA LEU A 441 -14.30 7.26 24.16
C LEU A 441 -13.99 8.62 24.77
N TYR A 442 -12.93 9.26 24.31
CA TYR A 442 -12.56 10.64 24.62
C TYR A 442 -12.72 11.48 23.38
N SER A 443 -13.45 12.57 23.47
CA SER A 443 -13.60 13.53 22.36
C SER A 443 -13.33 14.95 22.84
N GLU A 444 -12.56 15.71 22.05
CA GLU A 444 -12.19 17.10 22.31
C GLU A 444 -12.58 17.97 21.12
N GLY A 445 -13.17 19.14 21.41
CA GLY A 445 -13.61 20.07 20.38
C GLY A 445 -14.81 20.92 20.79
N GLU A 446 -15.57 21.36 19.80
CA GLU A 446 -16.84 22.07 19.99
C GLU A 446 -17.92 21.10 20.47
N ILE A 447 -18.65 21.52 21.53
CA ILE A 447 -19.70 20.69 22.16
C ILE A 447 -21.06 21.33 21.90
N ASN A 448 -21.94 20.62 21.23
CA ASN A 448 -23.27 21.11 20.85
C ASN A 448 -24.27 21.00 22.03
N LEU A 449 -24.13 21.86 23.05
CA LEU A 449 -25.05 21.91 24.18
C LEU A 449 -26.26 22.84 23.97
N GLY A 450 -26.24 23.69 22.96
CA GLY A 450 -27.26 24.71 22.69
C GLY A 450 -27.98 24.56 21.37
N GLU A 451 -27.94 23.42 20.72
CA GLU A 451 -28.51 23.21 19.38
C GLU A 451 -29.99 23.59 19.26
N HIS A 452 -30.77 23.43 20.35
CA HIS A 452 -32.19 23.73 20.37
C HIS A 452 -32.56 24.80 21.42
N SER A 453 -31.61 25.67 21.78
CA SER A 453 -31.78 26.76 22.75
C SER A 453 -32.55 27.97 22.19
N GLY A 454 -32.95 27.98 20.93
CA GLY A 454 -33.69 29.07 20.30
C GLY A 454 -32.81 30.29 20.05
N LEU A 455 -33.13 31.43 20.71
CA LEU A 455 -32.33 32.66 20.61
C LEU A 455 -31.17 32.76 21.60
N LEU A 456 -31.09 31.87 22.58
CA LEU A 456 -29.95 31.84 23.47
C LEU A 456 -28.73 31.35 22.74
N ASN A 457 -27.62 32.07 22.90
CA ASN A 457 -26.36 31.58 22.44
C ASN A 457 -25.67 30.79 23.56
N VAL A 458 -25.37 29.51 23.27
CA VAL A 458 -24.65 28.59 24.15
C VAL A 458 -23.48 28.05 23.36
N GLU A 459 -22.28 28.48 23.70
CA GLU A 459 -21.05 28.01 23.08
C GLU A 459 -20.26 27.21 24.11
N ALA A 460 -19.90 25.97 23.77
CA ALA A 460 -19.15 25.09 24.64
C ALA A 460 -17.97 24.47 23.87
N PHE A 461 -16.81 24.50 24.50
CA PHE A 461 -15.58 23.90 23.98
C PHE A 461 -14.91 23.12 25.11
N GLY A 462 -14.34 21.97 24.81
CA GLY A 462 -13.67 21.19 25.80
C GLY A 462 -13.60 19.73 25.43
N PHE A 463 -13.63 18.86 26.42
CA PHE A 463 -13.66 17.43 26.17
C PHE A 463 -14.80 16.75 26.93
N LEU A 464 -15.25 15.64 26.35
CA LEU A 464 -16.14 14.67 26.99
C LEU A 464 -15.51 13.27 26.96
N LEU A 465 -15.57 12.59 28.09
CA LEU A 465 -15.13 11.22 28.31
C LEU A 465 -16.34 10.33 28.57
N SER A 466 -16.51 9.32 27.72
CA SER A 466 -17.56 8.30 27.88
C SER A 466 -16.94 6.96 28.24
N ASP A 467 -17.07 6.55 29.51
CA ASP A 467 -16.78 5.17 29.95
C ASP A 467 -18.02 4.30 29.70
N MET A 468 -17.94 3.48 28.65
CA MET A 468 -19.07 2.67 28.23
C MET A 468 -19.33 1.50 29.17
N ASN A 469 -18.32 1.00 29.86
CA ASN A 469 -18.48 -0.09 30.84
C ASN A 469 -19.21 0.39 32.07
N LYS A 470 -18.86 1.53 32.63
CA LYS A 470 -19.51 2.14 33.79
C LYS A 470 -20.76 2.95 33.46
N GLN A 471 -20.99 3.24 32.14
CA GLN A 471 -22.08 4.11 31.68
C GLN A 471 -21.98 5.54 32.25
N ILE A 472 -20.77 6.06 32.36
CA ILE A 472 -20.48 7.41 32.82
C ILE A 472 -20.13 8.28 31.62
N LEU A 473 -20.67 9.50 31.61
CA LEU A 473 -20.26 10.57 30.72
C LEU A 473 -19.95 11.78 31.54
N SER A 474 -18.74 12.28 31.42
CA SER A 474 -18.25 13.48 32.13
C SER A 474 -17.26 14.23 31.26
N GLY A 475 -16.96 15.46 31.61
CA GLY A 475 -15.94 16.23 30.93
C GLY A 475 -15.72 17.57 31.55
N THR A 476 -14.73 18.31 31.07
CA THR A 476 -14.42 19.67 31.44
C THR A 476 -14.59 20.57 30.22
N ILE A 477 -15.35 21.64 30.37
CA ILE A 477 -15.72 22.53 29.28
C ILE A 477 -15.51 24.00 29.64
N ASP A 478 -15.15 24.79 28.65
CA ASP A 478 -15.30 26.23 28.68
C ASP A 478 -16.68 26.57 28.11
N LEU A 479 -17.51 27.25 28.85
CA LEU A 479 -18.89 27.50 28.50
C LEU A 479 -19.21 29.00 28.48
N SER A 480 -19.78 29.46 27.38
CA SER A 480 -20.35 30.82 27.24
C SER A 480 -21.86 30.74 27.18
N LEU A 481 -22.53 31.56 27.98
CA LEU A 481 -23.99 31.68 28.00
C LEU A 481 -24.40 33.11 27.70
N ASP A 482 -25.30 33.32 26.74
CA ASP A 482 -25.82 34.64 26.41
C ASP A 482 -27.33 34.74 26.71
N PHE A 483 -27.66 35.27 27.86
CA PHE A 483 -29.02 35.27 28.38
C PHE A 483 -29.88 36.46 27.92
N LEU A 484 -29.44 37.26 26.96
CA LEU A 484 -30.20 38.34 26.36
C LEU A 484 -30.96 39.22 27.36
N LEU A 485 -30.34 39.47 28.53
CA LEU A 485 -30.93 40.27 29.60
C LEU A 485 -30.68 41.77 29.39
N HIS A 486 -31.51 42.59 29.99
CA HIS A 486 -31.30 44.05 30.01
C HIS A 486 -30.07 44.41 30.85
N HIS A 487 -29.19 45.30 30.39
CA HIS A 487 -27.93 45.67 31.04
C HIS A 487 -28.06 45.99 32.54
N LYS A 488 -29.18 46.66 32.97
CA LYS A 488 -29.39 46.96 34.43
C LYS A 488 -29.50 45.68 35.27
N VAL A 489 -30.08 44.63 34.73
CA VAL A 489 -30.23 43.33 35.40
C VAL A 489 -28.83 42.66 35.54
N VAL A 490 -28.07 42.68 34.44
CA VAL A 490 -26.72 42.09 34.43
C VAL A 490 -25.77 42.87 35.35
N ASN A 491 -25.82 44.19 35.36
CA ASN A 491 -25.01 45.04 36.22
C ASN A 491 -25.25 44.78 37.73
N MET A 492 -26.50 44.51 38.14
CA MET A 492 -26.78 44.12 39.52
C MET A 492 -26.13 42.78 39.89
N ILE A 493 -26.23 41.80 39.02
CA ILE A 493 -25.61 40.49 39.23
C ILE A 493 -24.08 40.65 39.31
N PHE A 494 -23.49 41.39 38.36
CA PHE A 494 -22.07 41.70 38.35
C PHE A 494 -21.62 42.37 39.65
N ALA A 495 -22.30 43.43 40.09
CA ALA A 495 -21.96 44.16 41.28
C ALA A 495 -22.05 43.27 42.55
N ALA A 496 -23.05 42.39 42.64
CA ALA A 496 -23.20 41.49 43.77
C ALA A 496 -22.06 40.47 43.85
N ILE A 497 -21.67 39.87 42.73
CA ILE A 497 -20.58 38.89 42.68
C ILE A 497 -19.23 39.60 42.87
N TYR A 498 -18.98 40.74 42.22
CA TYR A 498 -17.75 41.49 42.33
C TYR A 498 -17.46 42.02 43.76
N ASN A 499 -18.51 42.42 44.50
CA ASN A 499 -18.40 42.92 45.87
C ASN A 499 -18.53 41.80 46.92
N SER A 500 -18.59 40.54 46.50
CA SER A 500 -18.68 39.42 47.42
C SER A 500 -17.38 39.22 48.19
N THR A 501 -17.44 38.53 49.31
CA THR A 501 -16.26 38.16 50.12
C THR A 501 -15.51 36.96 49.62
N LEU A 502 -15.86 36.44 48.42
CA LEU A 502 -15.22 35.30 47.81
C LEU A 502 -13.81 35.69 47.33
N THR A 503 -12.81 34.91 47.67
CA THR A 503 -11.40 35.21 47.40
C THR A 503 -10.71 34.21 46.49
N GLU A 504 -11.38 33.12 46.11
CA GLU A 504 -10.79 32.12 45.26
C GLU A 504 -10.75 32.62 43.82
N VAL A 505 -9.58 32.54 43.21
CA VAL A 505 -9.33 32.98 41.84
C VAL A 505 -9.26 31.77 40.93
N VAL A 506 -9.91 31.87 39.79
CA VAL A 506 -9.87 30.80 38.76
C VAL A 506 -8.42 30.60 38.28
N ASP A 507 -7.92 29.39 38.41
CA ASP A 507 -6.63 28.99 37.84
C ASP A 507 -6.73 28.89 36.34
N GLN A 508 -6.10 29.80 35.61
CA GLN A 508 -6.05 29.85 34.15
C GLN A 508 -4.70 29.35 33.60
N SER A 509 -3.86 28.76 34.46
CA SER A 509 -2.53 28.29 34.04
C SER A 509 -2.53 26.88 33.48
N SER A 510 -3.65 26.13 33.55
CA SER A 510 -3.70 24.75 33.09
C SER A 510 -3.49 24.66 31.56
N ILE A 511 -2.76 23.62 31.13
CA ILE A 511 -2.51 23.32 29.71
C ILE A 511 -3.84 23.13 28.99
N LEU A 512 -4.76 22.39 29.62
CA LEU A 512 -6.07 22.13 29.07
C LEU A 512 -6.86 23.40 28.77
N HIS A 513 -6.85 24.38 29.70
CA HIS A 513 -7.51 25.67 29.47
C HIS A 513 -6.87 26.44 28.31
N GLN A 514 -5.55 26.38 28.15
CA GLN A 514 -4.86 27.03 27.01
C GLN A 514 -5.23 26.34 25.67
N GLU A 515 -5.34 25.03 25.64
CA GLU A 515 -5.79 24.29 24.47
C GLU A 515 -7.25 24.62 24.12
N MET A 516 -8.14 24.69 25.11
CA MET A 516 -9.53 25.13 24.93
C MET A 516 -9.61 26.55 24.37
N LEU A 517 -8.81 27.47 24.92
CA LEU A 517 -8.71 28.86 24.42
C LEU A 517 -8.17 28.89 22.98
N GLU A 518 -7.23 28.05 22.64
CA GLU A 518 -6.74 27.94 21.25
C GLU A 518 -7.85 27.45 20.31
N HIS A 519 -8.64 26.49 20.75
CA HIS A 519 -9.79 25.99 20.01
C HIS A 519 -10.81 27.10 19.75
N GLN A 520 -11.16 27.84 20.79
CA GLN A 520 -12.19 28.89 20.71
C GLN A 520 -11.74 30.14 19.97
N LEU A 521 -10.52 30.60 20.16
CA LEU A 521 -10.00 31.87 19.64
C LEU A 521 -9.18 31.69 18.35
N GLY A 522 -8.59 30.54 18.14
CA GLY A 522 -7.55 30.31 17.16
C GLY A 522 -6.22 30.97 17.56
N ARG A 523 -5.11 30.42 17.07
CA ARG A 523 -3.72 30.82 17.43
C ARG A 523 -3.46 32.32 17.38
N ARG A 524 -4.00 33.00 16.38
CA ARG A 524 -3.75 34.44 16.19
C ARG A 524 -4.38 35.30 17.31
N LEU A 525 -5.65 35.04 17.62
CA LEU A 525 -6.36 35.78 18.69
C LEU A 525 -5.87 35.40 20.06
N LEU A 526 -5.57 34.11 20.32
CA LEU A 526 -4.98 33.62 21.54
C LEU A 526 -3.62 34.31 21.83
N ARG A 527 -2.75 34.38 20.82
CA ARG A 527 -1.47 35.11 20.97
C ARG A 527 -1.67 36.59 21.34
N LYS A 528 -2.64 37.24 20.69
CA LYS A 528 -2.99 38.65 21.01
C LYS A 528 -3.57 38.79 22.43
N TYR A 529 -4.42 37.85 22.84
CA TYR A 529 -4.99 37.78 24.20
C TYR A 529 -3.88 37.63 25.25
N ASN A 530 -3.03 36.62 25.08
CA ASN A 530 -1.92 36.35 26.01
C ASN A 530 -0.92 37.54 26.10
N LEU A 531 -0.56 38.16 24.97
CA LEU A 531 0.32 39.33 24.97
C LEU A 531 -0.30 40.54 25.67
N LYS A 532 -1.60 40.77 25.52
CA LYS A 532 -2.27 41.87 26.20
C LYS A 532 -2.43 41.59 27.70
N LYS A 533 -2.76 40.33 28.07
CA LYS A 533 -2.81 39.87 29.46
C LYS A 533 -1.47 40.06 30.17
N ALA A 534 -0.35 39.64 29.53
CA ALA A 534 1.00 39.81 30.07
C ALA A 534 1.40 41.29 30.26
N ASN A 535 0.89 42.19 29.42
CA ASN A 535 1.14 43.65 29.51
C ASN A 535 0.14 44.39 30.40
N GLY A 536 -0.69 43.69 31.18
CA GLY A 536 -1.68 44.31 32.07
C GLY A 536 -2.80 45.04 31.32
N LYS A 537 -2.91 44.90 30.01
CA LYS A 537 -3.94 45.57 29.21
C LYS A 537 -5.21 44.72 29.14
N ARG A 538 -6.34 45.34 29.45
CA ARG A 538 -7.66 44.74 29.32
C ARG A 538 -7.96 44.46 27.83
N PHE A 539 -8.10 43.21 27.46
CA PHE A 539 -8.58 42.79 26.16
C PHE A 539 -9.41 41.51 26.34
N ILE A 540 -10.71 41.65 26.12
CA ILE A 540 -11.63 40.50 26.10
C ILE A 540 -11.96 40.28 24.63
N PRO A 541 -11.70 39.08 24.09
CA PRO A 541 -12.17 38.70 22.76
C PRO A 541 -13.69 38.76 22.72
N SER A 542 -14.26 39.05 21.54
CA SER A 542 -15.73 39.08 21.34
C SER A 542 -16.41 37.74 21.67
N SER A 543 -15.68 36.65 21.56
CA SER A 543 -16.12 35.31 21.97
C SER A 543 -16.33 35.18 23.50
N PHE A 544 -15.89 36.14 24.29
CA PHE A 544 -16.07 36.18 25.76
C PHE A 544 -16.98 37.33 26.23
N GLU A 545 -17.51 38.14 25.30
CA GLU A 545 -18.48 39.20 25.57
C GLU A 545 -19.89 38.63 25.72
N HIS A 546 -20.03 37.52 26.49
CA HIS A 546 -21.32 36.90 26.81
C HIS A 546 -21.84 37.30 28.19
N THR A 547 -23.12 37.01 28.46
CA THR A 547 -23.69 37.29 29.81
C THR A 547 -22.87 36.57 30.88
N PHE A 548 -22.48 35.31 30.68
CA PHE A 548 -21.59 34.57 31.56
C PHE A 548 -20.56 33.77 30.74
N TYR A 549 -19.30 33.74 31.20
CA TYR A 549 -18.28 32.86 30.71
C TYR A 549 -17.70 32.06 31.90
N PHE A 550 -17.84 30.72 31.78
CA PHE A 550 -17.40 29.73 32.73
C PHE A 550 -16.22 28.92 32.16
N PRO A 551 -14.97 29.20 32.56
CA PRO A 551 -13.83 28.40 32.16
C PRO A 551 -13.73 27.13 32.99
N GLN A 552 -13.28 26.04 32.39
CA GLN A 552 -12.95 24.76 33.03
C GLN A 552 -14.07 24.22 33.95
N LEU A 553 -15.31 24.29 33.46
CA LEU A 553 -16.46 23.78 34.16
C LEU A 553 -16.54 22.25 34.05
N ASN A 554 -16.47 21.56 35.18
CA ASN A 554 -16.69 20.11 35.20
C ASN A 554 -18.19 19.81 35.07
N MET A 555 -18.52 18.96 34.06
CA MET A 555 -19.91 18.59 33.76
C MET A 555 -20.07 17.08 33.80
N ASN A 556 -21.08 16.62 34.50
CA ASN A 556 -21.41 15.21 34.66
C ASN A 556 -22.81 14.92 34.12
N TRP A 557 -22.95 13.88 33.32
CA TRP A 557 -24.26 13.45 32.83
C TRP A 557 -25.07 12.75 33.90
N ASN A 558 -26.28 13.24 34.13
CA ASN A 558 -27.23 12.60 35.01
C ASN A 558 -28.30 11.85 34.17
N PRO A 559 -28.28 10.51 34.16
CA PRO A 559 -29.23 9.74 33.34
C PRO A 559 -30.68 9.88 33.82
N SER A 560 -30.93 10.17 35.10
CA SER A 560 -32.30 10.30 35.64
C SER A 560 -33.00 11.57 35.14
N THR A 561 -32.25 12.62 34.86
CA THR A 561 -32.77 13.89 34.33
C THR A 561 -32.45 14.11 32.86
N SER A 562 -31.61 13.23 32.28
CA SER A 562 -31.05 13.37 30.92
C SER A 562 -30.43 14.75 30.72
N SER A 563 -29.59 15.17 31.66
CA SER A 563 -28.96 16.50 31.70
C SER A 563 -27.50 16.43 32.11
N PHE A 564 -26.71 17.41 31.66
CA PHE A 564 -25.41 17.70 32.23
C PHE A 564 -25.57 18.58 33.46
N ILE A 565 -24.92 18.23 34.54
CA ILE A 565 -24.92 18.98 35.80
C ILE A 565 -23.47 19.28 36.14
N SER A 566 -23.18 20.55 36.44
CA SER A 566 -21.85 20.94 36.92
C SER A 566 -21.60 20.46 38.34
N ASP A 567 -20.34 20.49 38.75
CA ASP A 567 -20.01 20.46 40.18
C ASP A 567 -20.66 21.66 40.89
N PHE A 568 -20.68 21.63 42.25
CA PHE A 568 -21.35 22.66 43.01
C PHE A 568 -20.52 23.97 43.20
N GLU A 569 -19.53 24.13 42.33
CA GLU A 569 -18.69 25.30 42.23
C GLU A 569 -18.64 25.77 40.78
N LEU A 570 -18.85 27.04 40.55
CA LEU A 570 -18.84 27.65 39.22
C LEU A 570 -17.66 28.62 39.11
N SER A 571 -16.74 28.33 38.23
CA SER A 571 -15.70 29.26 37.83
C SER A 571 -16.28 30.35 36.95
N ILE A 572 -16.29 31.62 37.33
CA ILE A 572 -16.76 32.75 36.53
C ILE A 572 -15.59 33.63 36.16
N ASN A 573 -15.21 33.70 34.88
CA ASN A 573 -14.15 34.55 34.41
C ASN A 573 -14.65 35.98 34.13
N ASN A 574 -15.78 36.12 33.48
CA ASN A 574 -16.38 37.43 33.20
C ASN A 574 -17.91 37.38 33.16
N ILE A 575 -18.51 38.56 33.35
CA ILE A 575 -19.95 38.80 33.17
C ILE A 575 -20.10 40.04 32.29
N ASP A 576 -20.83 39.92 31.16
CA ASP A 576 -21.07 40.98 30.16
C ASP A 576 -19.76 41.70 29.77
N GLY A 577 -18.68 40.93 29.52
CA GLY A 577 -17.35 41.48 29.20
C GLY A 577 -16.60 42.12 30.37
N HIS A 578 -17.12 42.07 31.60
CA HIS A 578 -16.45 42.56 32.78
C HIS A 578 -15.76 41.44 33.51
N LYS A 579 -14.47 41.60 33.75
CA LYS A 579 -13.61 40.59 34.40
C LYS A 579 -14.00 40.40 35.88
N ILE A 580 -14.14 39.14 36.29
CA ILE A 580 -14.45 38.71 37.67
C ILE A 580 -13.37 37.78 38.22
N ASP A 581 -13.09 36.66 37.56
CA ASP A 581 -12.12 35.61 37.93
C ASP A 581 -12.38 35.04 39.35
N LEU A 582 -13.60 34.65 39.65
CA LEU A 582 -13.98 34.08 40.94
C LEU A 582 -14.58 32.67 40.78
N ILE A 583 -14.38 31.84 41.78
CA ILE A 583 -15.13 30.61 41.99
C ILE A 583 -16.25 30.90 42.95
N VAL A 584 -17.48 30.62 42.54
CA VAL A 584 -18.68 30.90 43.33
C VAL A 584 -19.44 29.60 43.60
N PRO A 585 -19.98 29.41 44.81
CA PRO A 585 -20.94 28.32 45.04
C PRO A 585 -22.11 28.42 44.04
N GLY A 586 -22.43 27.34 43.40
CA GLY A 586 -23.50 27.35 42.41
C GLY A 586 -23.57 26.07 41.63
N VAL A 587 -24.57 25.94 40.75
CA VAL A 587 -24.73 24.79 39.89
C VAL A 587 -25.42 25.19 38.59
N LEU A 588 -24.88 24.68 37.52
CA LEU A 588 -25.44 24.76 36.19
C LEU A 588 -25.95 23.39 35.74
N GLU A 589 -27.19 23.37 35.28
CA GLU A 589 -27.76 22.20 34.59
C GLU A 589 -28.16 22.57 33.17
N ILE A 590 -27.71 21.79 32.20
CA ILE A 590 -28.13 21.89 30.82
C ILE A 590 -28.74 20.55 30.42
N GLN A 591 -30.01 20.60 30.03
CA GLN A 591 -30.73 19.45 29.51
C GLN A 591 -30.95 19.63 27.99
N PRO A 592 -30.06 19.11 27.17
CA PRO A 592 -30.21 19.13 25.71
C PRO A 592 -31.42 18.29 25.31
N SER A 593 -32.27 18.80 24.43
CA SER A 593 -33.47 18.10 24.00
C SER A 593 -33.88 18.46 22.59
N LEU A 594 -34.27 17.47 21.79
CA LEU A 594 -34.82 17.66 20.46
C LEU A 594 -36.09 18.53 20.42
N SER A 595 -36.75 18.71 21.54
CA SER A 595 -37.97 19.55 21.68
C SER A 595 -37.71 20.95 22.23
N GLY A 596 -36.48 21.28 22.49
CA GLY A 596 -36.03 22.53 23.11
C GLY A 596 -35.22 22.30 24.37
N ASP A 597 -34.08 22.96 24.44
CA ASP A 597 -33.14 22.80 25.56
C ASP A 597 -33.68 23.49 26.81
N LYS A 598 -33.32 22.92 27.95
CA LYS A 598 -33.62 23.52 29.26
C LYS A 598 -32.33 23.83 29.98
N ILE A 599 -32.23 25.05 30.53
CA ILE A 599 -31.06 25.51 31.28
C ILE A 599 -31.52 26.00 32.66
N ASN A 600 -30.87 25.52 33.71
CA ASN A 600 -31.03 26.00 35.07
C ASN A 600 -29.66 26.45 35.60
N LEU A 601 -29.56 27.69 36.06
CA LEU A 601 -28.34 28.23 36.63
C LEU A 601 -28.67 28.81 38.04
N TYR A 602 -28.03 28.29 39.04
CA TYR A 602 -28.07 28.79 40.44
C TYR A 602 -26.70 29.30 40.80
N ILE A 603 -26.62 30.53 41.33
CA ILE A 603 -25.39 31.16 41.78
C ILE A 603 -25.65 31.67 43.19
N GLU A 604 -24.82 31.29 44.18
CA GLU A 604 -24.85 31.78 45.54
C GLU A 604 -23.66 32.72 45.80
N VAL A 605 -23.94 33.97 46.06
CA VAL A 605 -22.92 35.03 46.23
C VAL A 605 -22.42 35.10 47.66
N SER A 606 -23.31 34.84 48.61
CA SER A 606 -23.02 34.70 50.05
C SER A 606 -24.13 33.83 50.65
N PRO A 607 -23.94 33.26 51.87
CA PRO A 607 -24.97 32.44 52.50
C PRO A 607 -26.33 33.11 52.51
N GLY A 608 -27.30 32.49 51.74
CA GLY A 608 -28.65 33.02 51.61
C GLY A 608 -28.84 34.15 50.58
N GLN A 609 -27.80 34.59 49.91
CA GLN A 609 -27.89 35.59 48.84
C GLN A 609 -27.58 34.90 47.52
N TYR A 610 -28.61 34.72 46.65
CA TYR A 610 -28.51 33.94 45.43
C TYR A 610 -29.28 34.56 44.27
N TYR A 611 -28.91 34.06 43.04
CA TYR A 611 -29.58 34.28 41.78
C TYR A 611 -29.90 32.94 41.12
N PHE A 612 -31.13 32.82 40.61
CA PHE A 612 -31.61 31.61 39.93
C PHE A 612 -32.23 31.94 38.58
N PHE A 613 -31.79 31.25 37.55
CA PHE A 613 -32.28 31.36 36.18
C PHE A 613 -32.78 30.01 35.72
N THR A 614 -33.98 29.96 35.15
CA THR A 614 -34.49 28.73 34.49
C THR A 614 -35.04 29.11 33.14
N TYR A 615 -34.50 28.49 32.10
CA TYR A 615 -34.86 28.72 30.71
C TYR A 615 -35.48 27.46 30.10
N GLN A 616 -36.53 27.62 29.31
CA GLN A 616 -37.12 26.59 28.48
C GLN A 616 -37.97 27.22 27.37
N ASN A 617 -37.81 26.75 26.12
CA ASN A 617 -38.65 27.12 24.98
C ASN A 617 -38.86 28.67 24.79
N GLY A 618 -37.79 29.43 24.86
CA GLY A 618 -37.83 30.90 24.66
C GLY A 618 -38.27 31.69 25.88
N ILE A 619 -38.57 31.06 27.00
CA ILE A 619 -39.02 31.71 28.23
C ILE A 619 -37.95 31.48 29.33
N MET A 620 -37.45 32.56 29.89
CA MET A 620 -36.57 32.55 31.04
C MET A 620 -37.30 33.13 32.25
N ASN A 621 -37.22 32.44 33.38
CA ASN A 621 -37.68 32.93 34.64
C ASN A 621 -36.48 33.20 35.56
N ILE A 622 -36.44 34.39 36.14
CA ILE A 622 -35.31 34.87 36.98
C ILE A 622 -35.84 35.14 38.37
N TYR A 623 -35.11 34.67 39.39
CA TYR A 623 -35.47 34.87 40.80
C TYR A 623 -34.22 35.09 41.67
N SER A 624 -34.28 35.98 42.64
CA SER A 624 -33.20 36.23 43.60
C SER A 624 -33.77 36.36 45.02
N SER A 625 -32.90 36.13 46.00
CA SER A 625 -33.15 36.51 47.39
C SER A 625 -33.19 38.06 47.59
N ASP A 626 -32.56 38.79 46.67
CA ASP A 626 -32.54 40.26 46.67
C ASP A 626 -33.88 40.85 46.19
N LYS A 627 -34.55 41.55 47.07
CA LYS A 627 -35.86 42.19 46.79
C LYS A 627 -35.73 43.32 45.76
N GLU A 628 -34.66 44.10 45.76
CA GLU A 628 -34.42 45.20 44.83
C GLU A 628 -34.26 44.65 43.40
N PHE A 629 -33.48 43.57 43.26
CA PHE A 629 -33.33 42.85 41.99
C PHE A 629 -34.68 42.37 41.46
N ASN A 630 -35.48 41.71 42.31
CA ASN A 630 -36.78 41.19 41.90
C ASN A 630 -37.74 42.33 41.50
N THR A 631 -37.69 43.46 42.21
CA THR A 631 -38.46 44.67 41.90
C THR A 631 -38.02 45.27 40.57
N LEU A 632 -36.72 45.33 40.29
CA LEU A 632 -36.18 45.78 39.02
C LEU A 632 -36.71 44.90 37.89
N VAL A 633 -36.57 43.60 38.00
CA VAL A 633 -37.03 42.62 36.99
C VAL A 633 -38.55 42.76 36.75
N SER A 634 -39.34 42.93 37.80
CA SER A 634 -40.79 43.11 37.67
C SER A 634 -41.17 44.40 36.95
N ASN A 635 -40.52 45.52 37.30
CA ASN A 635 -40.89 46.88 36.82
C ASN A 635 -40.35 47.20 35.43
N LEU A 636 -39.43 46.39 34.88
CA LEU A 636 -38.95 46.59 33.52
C LEU A 636 -40.11 46.52 32.50
N PRO A 637 -40.22 47.44 31.55
CA PRO A 637 -41.24 47.38 30.49
C PRO A 637 -41.13 46.11 29.66
N ASN A 638 -42.26 45.51 29.31
CA ASN A 638 -42.33 44.28 28.52
C ASN A 638 -41.54 44.33 27.19
N ARG A 639 -41.40 45.51 26.57
CA ARG A 639 -40.59 45.70 25.38
C ARG A 639 -39.11 45.44 25.61
N LEU A 640 -38.59 45.66 26.81
CA LEU A 640 -37.18 45.45 27.22
C LEU A 640 -36.93 44.01 27.70
N LYS A 641 -37.96 43.24 27.96
CA LYS A 641 -37.92 41.84 28.39
C LYS A 641 -38.04 40.87 27.24
N LYS A 642 -38.32 41.36 25.99
CA LYS A 642 -38.64 40.52 24.82
C LYS A 642 -37.68 40.81 23.69
N GLN A 643 -37.22 39.73 23.04
CA GLN A 643 -36.53 39.80 21.76
C GLN A 643 -37.27 38.95 20.72
N ARG A 644 -37.32 39.44 19.49
CA ARG A 644 -37.98 38.76 18.35
C ARG A 644 -36.86 38.06 17.54
N GLY A 645 -36.93 36.75 17.44
CA GLY A 645 -36.12 36.00 16.52
C GLY A 645 -36.63 36.04 15.08
N LYS A 646 -35.82 35.56 14.15
CA LYS A 646 -36.28 35.26 12.78
C LYS A 646 -37.33 34.16 12.81
N ARG A 647 -38.15 34.06 11.76
CA ARG A 647 -39.36 33.20 11.65
C ARG A 647 -39.21 31.75 12.14
N LYS A 648 -37.97 31.19 12.23
CA LYS A 648 -37.68 29.83 12.65
C LYS A 648 -37.11 29.69 14.08
N GLU A 649 -36.62 30.79 14.68
CA GLU A 649 -35.88 30.78 15.97
C GLU A 649 -36.80 31.01 17.18
N GLY A 650 -38.07 31.33 16.94
CA GLY A 650 -38.95 31.71 18.05
C GLY A 650 -38.62 33.10 18.63
N GLY A 651 -39.21 33.44 19.76
CA GLY A 651 -38.90 34.63 20.51
C GLY A 651 -38.26 34.33 21.83
N PHE A 652 -37.53 35.28 22.42
CA PHE A 652 -37.06 35.24 23.79
C PHE A 652 -37.82 36.19 24.67
N ARG A 653 -38.16 35.76 25.86
CA ARG A 653 -38.75 36.58 26.92
C ARG A 653 -38.26 36.16 28.28
N TYR A 654 -38.01 37.11 29.18
CA TYR A 654 -37.80 36.82 30.58
C TYR A 654 -38.81 37.48 31.49
N ASP A 655 -39.14 36.82 32.59
CA ASP A 655 -40.08 37.30 33.62
C ASP A 655 -39.54 36.92 35.01
N LEU A 656 -40.18 37.52 36.04
CA LEU A 656 -39.87 37.17 37.42
C LEU A 656 -40.30 35.75 37.73
N GLY A 657 -39.41 34.90 38.22
CA GLY A 657 -39.66 33.55 38.68
C GLY A 657 -40.23 33.51 40.10
N ASN A 658 -40.19 32.35 40.69
CA ASN A 658 -40.69 32.11 42.07
C ASN A 658 -39.80 31.12 42.82
N ILE A 659 -39.85 31.22 44.16
CA ILE A 659 -39.07 30.36 45.06
C ILE A 659 -39.46 28.86 44.95
N LYS A 660 -40.70 28.53 44.55
CA LYS A 660 -41.11 27.13 44.42
C LYS A 660 -40.33 26.44 43.32
N SER A 661 -40.07 27.14 42.19
CA SER A 661 -39.28 26.62 41.12
C SER A 661 -37.81 26.37 41.52
N LEU A 662 -37.22 27.28 42.27
CA LEU A 662 -35.90 27.14 42.84
C LEU A 662 -35.85 25.92 43.80
N ASN A 663 -36.76 25.84 44.77
CA ASN A 663 -36.74 24.76 45.73
C ASN A 663 -36.93 23.39 45.07
N LYS A 664 -37.78 23.32 44.01
CA LYS A 664 -37.91 22.10 43.19
C LYS A 664 -36.62 21.72 42.49
N PHE A 665 -35.88 22.70 42.00
CA PHE A 665 -34.57 22.48 41.34
C PHE A 665 -33.55 21.99 42.37
N LEU A 666 -33.31 22.73 43.47
CA LEU A 666 -32.31 22.38 44.47
C LEU A 666 -32.56 21.03 45.12
N ASN A 667 -33.83 20.69 45.46
CA ASN A 667 -34.18 19.38 46.00
C ASN A 667 -33.90 18.24 45.00
N ARG A 668 -34.07 18.50 43.68
CA ARG A 668 -33.82 17.50 42.67
C ARG A 668 -32.35 17.18 42.47
N ILE A 669 -31.49 18.19 42.56
CA ILE A 669 -30.01 18.02 42.41
C ILE A 669 -29.34 17.69 43.75
N LYS A 670 -30.08 17.67 44.88
CA LYS A 670 -29.60 17.42 46.23
C LYS A 670 -28.54 18.45 46.68
N TRP A 671 -28.81 19.72 46.35
CA TRP A 671 -27.97 20.85 46.78
C TRP A 671 -27.89 20.90 48.31
#